data_4c98276e2daf04d983ad5f9ff4117098
#
_entry.id   4c98276e2daf04d983ad5f9ff4117098
#
_cell.length_a   1.000
_cell.length_b   1.000
_cell.length_c   1.000
_cell.angle_alpha   90.00
_cell.angle_beta   90.00
_cell.angle_gamma   90.00
#
_symmetry.space_group_name_H-M   'P 1'
#
loop_
_entity.id
_entity.type
_entity.pdbx_description
1 polymer ?
#
loop_
_entity_poly.entity_id
_entity_poly.type
_entity_poly.pdbx_seq_one_letter_code
_entity_poly.pdbx_strand_id
1 'polypeptide(L)'
;VRHEPRLKRCAAVLRVAAGSHDVPAAWPGLAHFLEHLLFLGTERFPATDNLMAYVQRHGGQVNARTCERHTDFFFELPPGAFDGGLERLCDMLAHPRMALDDQLREREVLHAEFIAWAREISAQREMKLFQPLNPAHPLRAFHAGNRYSLPVPRASFQQALKDFYQTFYQTGQMTLSLSGPLSTHELIALAQRCSADLRPGNSLQQVCPPALMASVEPRYQHIDGQHLSLMFAFEQLLPESDPALDFLCHWINADKPGGLLAQLREQGLIDTLKATPLYHFNGQALLQIEFRAATDIAQQATRIRDTFHDWLAFFSAQQDWPTLREEYLLLLQRQQAVSGALELARHDCEQRVPGLSDQGVTTLKAILEQMQPASLPSSPQVWQLPAPNPYLQAAKEPVSAGLIRGQTSAHRGLRTFAQDRLRTRRDVSAMSFSTAVPSHSGEAVIYLRWRLPAKPADALLATLDNNLRSLKLDAQQAGVEVSLTASGNDWLLKMYGFHEPMPAILEHALRVLSAPSAVPSGNLSQDAALMPIRQLIKRLPELCQPASESALNDLQHCWAEARWDGLATGLPAATHALITPVLNKVPGTPDAHLAHGPVQPVQRHWHTETCDSSEHALILFCPAPEATLADEAAWRMLAHVMQTPFYQRLRVELQLGYAVFSGLRQINGKTGLLFGVQSPHASTTQILEHIENFLAHLPDLILALDETSFTQTRAALAQQFSAEALGVFQASELLWQAKL
;
A
#
# COMPACT_ATOMS: atom_id res chain seq x y z
N VAL A 1 4.46 4.89 22.67
CA VAL A 1 5.36 3.78 22.28
C VAL A 1 4.57 2.47 22.26
N ARG A 2 4.85 1.63 21.25
CA ARG A 2 4.23 0.31 21.08
C ARG A 2 5.31 -0.77 20.94
N HIS A 3 5.30 -1.72 21.87
CA HIS A 3 6.10 -2.94 21.77
C HIS A 3 5.29 -4.01 21.02
N GLU A 4 5.82 -4.49 19.89
CA GLU A 4 5.18 -5.52 19.07
C GLU A 4 6.23 -6.56 18.64
N PRO A 5 6.36 -7.67 19.37
CA PRO A 5 7.45 -8.64 19.18
C PRO A 5 7.49 -9.31 17.81
N ARG A 6 6.34 -9.38 17.10
CA ARG A 6 6.27 -9.97 15.77
C ARG A 6 6.98 -9.14 14.70
N LEU A 7 7.14 -7.83 14.96
CA LEU A 7 7.77 -6.92 14.00
C LEU A 7 9.27 -7.21 13.88
N LYS A 8 9.79 -6.97 12.69
CA LYS A 8 11.23 -7.10 12.36
C LYS A 8 11.91 -5.74 12.22
N ARG A 9 11.13 -4.68 12.24
CA ARG A 9 11.57 -3.29 12.07
C ARG A 9 11.02 -2.42 13.18
N CYS A 10 11.72 -1.30 13.44
CA CYS A 10 11.20 -0.23 14.26
C CYS A 10 10.82 0.95 13.37
N ALA A 11 9.77 1.66 13.73
CA ALA A 11 9.34 2.87 13.07
C ALA A 11 9.17 4.03 14.06
N ALA A 12 9.44 5.23 13.59
CA ALA A 12 9.17 6.48 14.27
C ALA A 12 8.30 7.38 13.41
N VAL A 13 7.30 8.00 14.02
CA VAL A 13 6.50 9.08 13.45
C VAL A 13 6.59 10.26 14.41
N LEU A 14 7.07 11.39 13.94
CA LEU A 14 7.03 12.64 14.69
C LEU A 14 6.08 13.60 13.98
N ARG A 15 4.96 13.88 14.61
CA ARG A 15 3.93 14.81 14.17
C ARG A 15 4.17 16.16 14.79
N VAL A 16 4.16 17.22 13.98
CA VAL A 16 4.08 18.62 14.41
C VAL A 16 2.66 19.11 14.14
N ALA A 17 1.96 19.60 15.16
CA ALA A 17 0.61 20.15 15.03
C ALA A 17 0.65 21.55 14.37
N ALA A 18 1.12 21.58 13.13
CA ALA A 18 1.12 22.72 12.22
C ALA A 18 1.16 22.22 10.78
N GLY A 19 0.27 22.71 9.95
CA GLY A 19 0.14 22.31 8.56
C GLY A 19 -0.06 23.50 7.61
N SER A 20 -0.58 23.20 6.43
CA SER A 20 -0.80 24.21 5.39
C SER A 20 -1.83 25.29 5.77
N HIS A 21 -2.72 25.01 6.73
CA HIS A 21 -3.71 25.98 7.22
C HIS A 21 -3.16 26.94 8.29
N ASP A 22 -1.97 26.68 8.82
CA ASP A 22 -1.35 27.49 9.88
C ASP A 22 -0.32 28.50 9.35
N VAL A 23 -0.10 28.49 8.02
CA VAL A 23 0.84 29.42 7.38
C VAL A 23 0.21 30.82 7.20
N PRO A 24 1.02 31.88 7.23
CA PRO A 24 0.51 33.21 6.88
C PRO A 24 -0.04 33.24 5.46
N ALA A 25 -1.23 33.84 5.27
CA ALA A 25 -1.92 33.88 3.97
C ALA A 25 -1.08 34.51 2.82
N ALA A 26 -0.08 35.35 3.17
CA ALA A 26 0.84 35.94 2.19
C ALA A 26 1.84 34.91 1.60
N TRP A 27 2.07 33.77 2.25
CA TRP A 27 3.12 32.82 1.90
C TRP A 27 2.57 31.39 1.77
N PRO A 28 1.64 31.12 0.86
CA PRO A 28 1.10 29.78 0.68
C PRO A 28 2.19 28.80 0.21
N GLY A 29 2.23 27.63 0.86
CA GLY A 29 3.26 26.60 0.65
C GLY A 29 4.44 26.69 1.60
N LEU A 30 4.47 27.63 2.55
CA LEU A 30 5.58 27.79 3.49
C LEU A 30 5.79 26.56 4.37
N ALA A 31 4.72 25.88 4.83
CA ALA A 31 4.83 24.66 5.61
C ALA A 31 5.47 23.51 4.81
N HIS A 32 5.05 23.30 3.57
CA HIS A 32 5.63 22.32 2.65
C HIS A 32 7.09 22.65 2.30
N PHE A 33 7.39 23.93 2.12
CA PHE A 33 8.74 24.37 1.90
C PHE A 33 9.65 24.10 3.11
N LEU A 34 9.16 24.35 4.33
CA LEU A 34 9.90 24.03 5.55
C LEU A 34 10.14 22.53 5.68
N GLU A 35 9.16 21.69 5.36
CA GLU A 35 9.32 20.23 5.32
C GLU A 35 10.53 19.82 4.48
N HIS A 36 10.66 20.33 3.25
CA HIS A 36 11.81 20.07 2.38
C HIS A 36 13.14 20.52 2.97
N LEU A 37 13.17 21.74 3.55
CA LEU A 37 14.40 22.31 4.10
C LEU A 37 14.96 21.49 5.25
N LEU A 38 14.09 20.86 6.06
CA LEU A 38 14.52 20.05 7.19
C LEU A 38 15.35 18.83 6.74
N PHE A 39 15.06 18.23 5.61
CA PHE A 39 15.80 17.07 5.11
C PHE A 39 17.20 17.38 4.57
N LEU A 40 17.58 18.65 4.43
CA LEU A 40 18.87 19.02 3.83
C LEU A 40 20.06 18.82 4.79
N GLY A 41 19.79 18.44 6.03
CA GLY A 41 20.79 18.14 7.06
C GLY A 41 21.02 19.28 8.03
N THR A 42 21.84 19.00 9.01
CA THR A 42 22.23 19.91 10.11
C THR A 42 23.75 20.09 10.14
N GLU A 43 24.28 20.90 11.07
CA GLU A 43 25.74 20.98 11.28
C GLU A 43 26.28 19.62 11.80
N ARG A 44 25.54 18.94 12.66
CA ARG A 44 25.90 17.63 13.21
C ARG A 44 25.80 16.50 12.20
N PHE A 45 24.75 16.53 11.37
CA PHE A 45 24.49 15.52 10.34
C PHE A 45 24.38 16.20 8.97
N PRO A 46 25.52 16.40 8.27
CA PRO A 46 25.51 17.03 6.94
C PRO A 46 24.77 16.19 5.89
N ALA A 47 24.59 16.74 4.70
CA ALA A 47 23.83 16.11 3.62
C ALA A 47 24.25 14.65 3.29
N THR A 48 25.53 14.31 3.47
CA THR A 48 26.05 12.94 3.27
C THR A 48 25.72 11.97 4.41
N ASP A 49 25.27 12.48 5.55
CA ASP A 49 24.94 11.69 6.75
C ASP A 49 23.63 12.14 7.43
N ASN A 50 22.77 12.84 6.71
CA ASN A 50 21.45 13.25 7.17
C ASN A 50 20.52 12.02 7.35
N LEU A 51 19.30 12.24 7.85
CA LEU A 51 18.32 11.19 8.07
C LEU A 51 18.08 10.33 6.81
N MET A 52 17.92 10.98 5.64
CA MET A 52 17.64 10.27 4.38
C MET A 52 18.81 9.36 3.98
N ALA A 53 20.04 9.88 3.98
CA ALA A 53 21.24 9.12 3.64
C ALA A 53 21.49 7.97 4.63
N TYR A 54 21.25 8.21 5.92
CA TYR A 54 21.38 7.19 6.95
C TYR A 54 20.36 6.06 6.78
N VAL A 55 19.08 6.40 6.59
CA VAL A 55 17.99 5.42 6.41
C VAL A 55 18.21 4.58 5.15
N GLN A 56 18.62 5.20 4.04
CA GLN A 56 18.94 4.49 2.80
C GLN A 56 20.09 3.49 2.98
N ARG A 57 21.17 3.88 3.65
CA ARG A 57 22.32 2.98 3.93
C ARG A 57 21.93 1.76 4.75
N HIS A 58 20.93 1.87 5.61
CA HIS A 58 20.45 0.77 6.44
C HIS A 58 19.21 0.04 5.88
N GLY A 59 18.88 0.28 4.59
CA GLY A 59 17.78 -0.39 3.91
C GLY A 59 16.41 -0.07 4.50
N GLY A 60 16.25 1.14 5.02
CA GLY A 60 15.00 1.66 5.57
C GLY A 60 14.17 2.45 4.57
N GLN A 61 13.08 3.02 5.08
CA GLN A 61 12.22 3.95 4.38
C GLN A 61 12.09 5.23 5.20
N VAL A 62 12.08 6.39 4.54
CA VAL A 62 11.91 7.69 5.16
C VAL A 62 11.07 8.57 4.25
N ASN A 63 10.16 9.34 4.85
CA ASN A 63 9.38 10.34 4.13
C ASN A 63 8.80 11.37 5.12
N ALA A 64 8.13 12.40 4.58
CA ALA A 64 7.32 13.33 5.35
C ALA A 64 6.02 13.64 4.60
N ARG A 65 5.10 14.30 5.27
CA ARG A 65 3.82 14.71 4.71
C ARG A 65 3.28 15.94 5.41
N THR A 66 3.12 17.03 4.67
CA THR A 66 2.40 18.21 5.14
C THR A 66 0.92 18.08 4.79
N CYS A 67 0.08 18.03 5.83
CA CYS A 67 -1.36 18.05 5.76
C CYS A 67 -1.90 19.44 6.10
N GLU A 68 -3.23 19.55 6.20
CA GLU A 68 -3.90 20.82 6.53
C GLU A 68 -3.50 21.33 7.92
N ARG A 69 -3.45 20.43 8.91
CA ARG A 69 -3.31 20.75 10.33
C ARG A 69 -2.08 20.18 11.01
N HIS A 70 -1.31 19.38 10.31
CA HIS A 70 -0.10 18.78 10.84
C HIS A 70 0.90 18.47 9.75
N THR A 71 2.16 18.34 10.16
CA THR A 71 3.24 17.80 9.32
C THR A 71 3.83 16.59 10.02
N ASP A 72 3.86 15.44 9.33
CA ASP A 72 4.40 14.18 9.83
C ASP A 72 5.76 13.91 9.19
N PHE A 73 6.75 13.58 10.02
CA PHE A 73 8.06 13.08 9.62
C PHE A 73 8.19 11.65 10.10
N PHE A 74 8.55 10.73 9.23
CA PHE A 74 8.55 9.31 9.61
C PHE A 74 9.61 8.50 8.89
N PHE A 75 10.08 7.47 9.57
CA PHE A 75 10.99 6.47 8.98
C PHE A 75 10.79 5.10 9.60
N GLU A 76 11.33 4.08 8.91
CA GLU A 76 11.37 2.70 9.35
C GLU A 76 12.76 2.13 9.12
N LEU A 77 13.31 1.45 10.13
CA LEU A 77 14.65 0.88 10.13
C LEU A 77 14.71 -0.48 10.86
N PRO A 78 15.73 -1.32 10.58
CA PRO A 78 16.06 -2.45 11.45
C PRO A 78 16.36 -1.97 12.87
N PRO A 79 16.05 -2.78 13.93
CA PRO A 79 16.25 -2.38 15.33
C PRO A 79 17.66 -1.89 15.66
N GLY A 80 18.69 -2.53 15.10
CA GLY A 80 20.09 -2.16 15.35
C GLY A 80 20.51 -0.79 14.77
N ALA A 81 19.76 -0.24 13.82
CA ALA A 81 20.02 1.09 13.24
C ALA A 81 19.00 2.15 13.70
N PHE A 82 17.99 1.75 14.48
CA PHE A 82 16.85 2.62 14.80
C PHE A 82 17.25 3.83 15.66
N ASP A 83 18.15 3.63 16.62
CA ASP A 83 18.66 4.69 17.48
C ASP A 83 19.29 5.84 16.67
N GLY A 84 20.23 5.53 15.80
CA GLY A 84 20.88 6.52 14.94
C GLY A 84 19.92 7.24 13.98
N GLY A 85 18.84 6.57 13.55
CA GLY A 85 17.76 7.19 12.77
C GLY A 85 16.96 8.18 13.61
N LEU A 86 16.57 7.79 14.83
CA LEU A 86 15.79 8.63 15.73
C LEU A 86 16.57 9.88 16.17
N GLU A 87 17.88 9.74 16.43
CA GLU A 87 18.77 10.83 16.75
C GLU A 87 18.80 11.86 15.60
N ARG A 88 18.92 11.42 14.36
CA ARG A 88 18.91 12.29 13.17
C ARG A 88 17.55 12.95 12.94
N LEU A 89 16.46 12.25 13.19
CA LEU A 89 15.11 12.83 13.10
C LEU A 89 14.94 13.98 14.10
N CYS A 90 15.32 13.76 15.36
CA CYS A 90 15.19 14.79 16.39
C CYS A 90 16.12 15.98 16.14
N ASP A 91 17.38 15.72 15.76
CA ASP A 91 18.35 16.78 15.45
C ASP A 91 17.92 17.61 14.22
N MET A 92 17.37 16.97 13.18
CA MET A 92 16.82 17.63 11.99
C MET A 92 15.74 18.65 12.36
N LEU A 93 14.87 18.32 13.32
CA LEU A 93 13.79 19.19 13.76
C LEU A 93 14.24 20.24 14.78
N ALA A 94 15.30 19.96 15.56
CA ALA A 94 15.84 20.87 16.56
C ALA A 94 16.80 21.92 15.97
N HIS A 95 17.64 21.54 15.00
CA HIS A 95 18.76 22.34 14.51
C HIS A 95 18.84 22.44 12.98
N PRO A 96 17.75 22.79 12.27
CA PRO A 96 17.78 22.89 10.81
C PRO A 96 18.72 23.99 10.34
N ARG A 97 19.54 23.71 9.33
CA ARG A 97 20.53 24.65 8.81
C ARG A 97 19.91 25.85 8.10
N MET A 98 18.84 25.63 7.31
CA MET A 98 18.09 26.66 6.56
C MET A 98 18.95 27.65 5.78
N ALA A 99 20.07 27.24 5.20
CA ALA A 99 20.96 28.10 4.44
C ALA A 99 20.26 28.71 3.21
N LEU A 100 20.53 29.96 2.87
CA LEU A 100 19.83 30.68 1.80
C LEU A 100 20.00 30.03 0.44
N ASP A 101 21.19 29.51 0.13
CA ASP A 101 21.46 28.81 -1.13
C ASP A 101 20.67 27.49 -1.24
N ASP A 102 20.51 26.77 -0.13
CA ASP A 102 19.70 25.58 -0.02
C ASP A 102 18.22 25.92 -0.26
N GLN A 103 17.73 26.98 0.37
CA GLN A 103 16.38 27.47 0.17
C GLN A 103 16.08 27.83 -1.29
N LEU A 104 17.02 28.44 -1.98
CA LEU A 104 16.87 28.80 -3.39
C LEU A 104 16.77 27.54 -4.29
N ARG A 105 17.57 26.52 -3.98
CA ARG A 105 17.49 25.24 -4.72
C ARG A 105 16.17 24.52 -4.46
N GLU A 106 15.77 24.39 -3.20
CA GLU A 106 14.54 23.69 -2.83
C GLU A 106 13.28 24.39 -3.34
N ARG A 107 13.28 25.72 -3.40
CA ARG A 107 12.19 26.46 -4.06
C ARG A 107 11.99 26.05 -5.51
N GLU A 108 13.06 25.77 -6.26
CA GLU A 108 12.98 25.31 -7.65
C GLU A 108 12.49 23.84 -7.72
N VAL A 109 12.84 23.01 -6.75
CA VAL A 109 12.30 21.65 -6.62
C VAL A 109 10.79 21.70 -6.41
N LEU A 110 10.31 22.48 -5.44
CA LEU A 110 8.87 22.65 -5.20
C LEU A 110 8.15 23.23 -6.42
N HIS A 111 8.79 24.15 -7.15
CA HIS A 111 8.21 24.68 -8.37
C HIS A 111 8.04 23.62 -9.47
N ALA A 112 9.01 22.72 -9.61
CA ALA A 112 8.91 21.60 -10.53
C ALA A 112 7.80 20.61 -10.11
N GLU A 113 7.70 20.32 -8.82
CA GLU A 113 6.61 19.49 -8.27
C GLU A 113 5.23 20.13 -8.49
N PHE A 114 5.11 21.44 -8.27
CA PHE A 114 3.88 22.17 -8.58
C PHE A 114 3.50 22.05 -10.05
N ILE A 115 4.46 22.17 -10.99
CA ILE A 115 4.20 22.04 -12.43
C ILE A 115 3.72 20.62 -12.76
N ALA A 116 4.34 19.59 -12.17
CA ALA A 116 3.93 18.21 -12.35
C ALA A 116 2.51 17.98 -11.81
N TRP A 117 2.26 18.38 -10.56
CA TRP A 117 0.95 18.28 -9.91
C TRP A 117 -0.15 19.03 -10.68
N ALA A 118 0.10 20.26 -11.14
CA ALA A 118 -0.88 21.06 -11.86
C ALA A 118 -1.30 20.46 -13.23
N ARG A 119 -0.51 19.54 -13.78
CA ARG A 119 -0.83 18.81 -15.02
C ARG A 119 -1.65 17.54 -14.76
N GLU A 120 -1.72 17.09 -13.53
CA GLU A 120 -2.49 15.88 -13.19
C GLU A 120 -4.01 16.18 -13.24
N ILE A 121 -4.74 15.30 -13.92
CA ILE A 121 -6.21 15.42 -14.05
C ILE A 121 -6.87 15.32 -12.66
N SER A 122 -6.33 14.47 -11.79
CA SER A 122 -6.79 14.31 -10.39
C SER A 122 -6.71 15.63 -9.61
N ALA A 123 -5.58 16.34 -9.71
CA ALA A 123 -5.37 17.62 -9.05
C ALA A 123 -6.30 18.72 -9.59
N GLN A 124 -6.48 18.76 -10.90
CA GLN A 124 -7.42 19.71 -11.53
C GLN A 124 -8.86 19.46 -11.09
N ARG A 125 -9.25 18.19 -10.94
CA ARG A 125 -10.57 17.80 -10.43
C ARG A 125 -10.74 18.21 -8.97
N GLU A 126 -9.76 17.98 -8.14
CA GLU A 126 -9.77 18.36 -6.72
C GLU A 126 -9.94 19.89 -6.57
N MET A 127 -9.22 20.69 -7.34
CA MET A 127 -9.38 22.15 -7.34
C MET A 127 -10.80 22.58 -7.70
N LYS A 128 -11.42 21.93 -8.71
CA LYS A 128 -12.81 22.21 -9.07
C LYS A 128 -13.78 21.78 -7.98
N LEU A 129 -13.50 20.65 -7.32
CA LEU A 129 -14.33 20.11 -6.24
C LEU A 129 -14.40 21.07 -5.05
N PHE A 130 -13.34 21.82 -4.76
CA PHE A 130 -13.30 22.77 -3.64
C PHE A 130 -13.79 24.19 -4.00
N GLN A 131 -14.09 24.47 -5.27
CA GLN A 131 -14.60 25.80 -5.68
C GLN A 131 -15.86 26.27 -4.93
N PRO A 132 -16.86 25.40 -4.61
CA PRO A 132 -18.06 25.82 -3.89
C PRO A 132 -17.83 26.17 -2.41
N LEU A 133 -16.68 25.78 -1.84
CA LEU A 133 -16.35 26.10 -0.45
C LEU A 133 -16.22 27.62 -0.24
N ASN A 134 -16.36 28.05 1.00
CA ASN A 134 -16.17 29.43 1.40
C ASN A 134 -14.79 29.95 0.95
N PRO A 135 -14.71 31.04 0.19
CA PRO A 135 -13.45 31.60 -0.28
C PRO A 135 -12.45 31.96 0.84
N ALA A 136 -12.96 32.22 2.05
CA ALA A 136 -12.13 32.53 3.22
C ALA A 136 -11.63 31.26 3.94
N HIS A 137 -12.18 30.06 3.60
CA HIS A 137 -11.73 28.81 4.23
C HIS A 137 -10.39 28.34 3.65
N PRO A 138 -9.37 28.05 4.49
CA PRO A 138 -8.03 27.65 4.02
C PRO A 138 -8.04 26.44 3.07
N LEU A 139 -8.95 25.49 3.25
CA LEU A 139 -9.04 24.30 2.39
C LEU A 139 -9.20 24.62 0.89
N ARG A 140 -9.74 25.82 0.56
CA ARG A 140 -9.84 26.31 -0.81
C ARG A 140 -8.57 26.98 -1.33
N ALA A 141 -7.64 27.31 -0.45
CA ALA A 141 -6.43 28.04 -0.80
C ALA A 141 -5.37 27.13 -1.49
N PHE A 142 -4.43 27.78 -2.15
CA PHE A 142 -3.26 27.09 -2.71
C PHE A 142 -2.26 26.71 -1.62
N HIS A 143 -1.78 25.46 -1.58
CA HIS A 143 -0.95 24.96 -0.50
C HIS A 143 0.40 24.36 -0.95
N ALA A 144 0.52 23.96 -2.22
CA ALA A 144 1.72 23.27 -2.69
C ALA A 144 3.01 24.13 -2.61
N GLY A 145 2.87 25.43 -2.77
CA GLY A 145 4.02 26.31 -2.91
C GLY A 145 4.59 26.32 -4.32
N ASN A 146 5.16 27.43 -4.71
CA ASN A 146 5.88 27.57 -5.98
C ASN A 146 6.84 28.77 -5.94
N ARG A 147 7.60 28.97 -7.01
CA ARG A 147 8.56 30.09 -7.13
C ARG A 147 7.95 31.46 -6.82
N TYR A 148 6.67 31.67 -7.13
CA TYR A 148 5.99 32.96 -6.99
C TYR A 148 5.43 33.17 -5.57
N SER A 149 4.99 32.11 -4.91
CA SER A 149 4.47 32.15 -3.54
C SER A 149 5.56 32.11 -2.48
N LEU A 150 6.79 31.70 -2.85
CA LEU A 150 7.94 31.52 -1.96
C LEU A 150 9.10 32.49 -2.36
N PRO A 151 8.97 33.80 -2.11
CA PRO A 151 9.99 34.80 -2.50
C PRO A 151 11.17 34.78 -1.53
N VAL A 152 11.96 33.71 -1.54
CA VAL A 152 13.08 33.41 -0.63
C VAL A 152 14.00 34.59 -0.35
N PRO A 153 14.40 35.44 -1.33
CA PRO A 153 15.30 36.59 -1.03
C PRO A 153 14.68 37.73 -0.20
N ARG A 154 13.34 37.71 -0.01
CA ARG A 154 12.67 38.80 0.72
C ARG A 154 12.85 38.63 2.23
N ALA A 155 13.29 39.70 2.91
CA ALA A 155 13.47 39.70 4.38
C ALA A 155 12.17 39.35 5.14
N SER A 156 11.00 39.81 4.65
CA SER A 156 9.69 39.50 5.25
C SER A 156 9.34 38.03 5.13
N PHE A 157 9.73 37.36 4.03
CA PHE A 157 9.56 35.92 3.89
C PHE A 157 10.49 35.14 4.83
N GLN A 158 11.76 35.53 4.91
CA GLN A 158 12.72 34.93 5.84
C GLN A 158 12.27 35.05 7.30
N GLN A 159 11.72 36.19 7.66
CA GLN A 159 11.17 36.37 9.00
C GLN A 159 9.95 35.46 9.23
N ALA A 160 9.03 35.39 8.28
CA ALA A 160 7.85 34.52 8.38
C ALA A 160 8.22 33.03 8.47
N LEU A 161 9.21 32.56 7.70
CA LEU A 161 9.74 31.21 7.78
C LEU A 161 10.32 30.91 9.16
N LYS A 162 11.11 31.83 9.70
CA LYS A 162 11.70 31.72 11.03
C LYS A 162 10.63 31.73 12.12
N ASP A 163 9.65 32.64 12.03
CA ASP A 163 8.57 32.77 13.00
C ASP A 163 7.69 31.50 13.00
N PHE A 164 7.35 30.95 11.82
CA PHE A 164 6.57 29.71 11.69
C PHE A 164 7.32 28.54 12.33
N TYR A 165 8.60 28.35 12.01
CA TYR A 165 9.41 27.31 12.63
C TYR A 165 9.49 27.51 14.15
N GLN A 166 9.78 28.73 14.61
CA GLN A 166 9.89 29.01 16.02
C GLN A 166 8.59 28.84 16.80
N THR A 167 7.46 29.11 16.20
CA THR A 167 6.14 29.01 16.83
C THR A 167 5.71 27.55 16.98
N PHE A 168 5.85 26.76 15.92
CA PHE A 168 5.24 25.44 15.86
C PHE A 168 6.20 24.27 16.09
N TYR A 169 7.49 24.41 15.75
CA TYR A 169 8.46 23.33 15.91
C TYR A 169 9.07 23.33 17.32
N GLN A 170 8.22 23.00 18.29
CA GLN A 170 8.53 22.94 19.72
C GLN A 170 7.71 21.82 20.40
N THR A 171 8.20 21.33 21.55
CA THR A 171 7.69 20.09 22.17
C THR A 171 6.20 20.14 22.52
N GLY A 172 5.62 21.30 22.81
CA GLY A 172 4.18 21.45 23.05
C GLY A 172 3.30 21.20 21.83
N GLN A 173 3.87 21.22 20.62
CA GLN A 173 3.18 20.94 19.34
C GLN A 173 3.58 19.59 18.74
N MET A 174 4.43 18.79 19.40
CA MET A 174 4.97 17.56 18.86
C MET A 174 4.38 16.33 19.54
N THR A 175 4.10 15.32 18.74
CA THR A 175 3.75 13.97 19.19
C THR A 175 4.74 13.00 18.55
N LEU A 176 5.49 12.26 19.37
CA LEU A 176 6.42 11.23 18.92
C LEU A 176 5.80 9.84 19.19
N SER A 177 5.62 9.08 18.13
CA SER A 177 5.14 7.69 18.19
C SER A 177 6.25 6.74 17.73
N LEU A 178 6.56 5.73 18.54
CA LEU A 178 7.54 4.68 18.24
C LEU A 178 6.86 3.31 18.29
N SER A 179 7.13 2.47 17.31
CA SER A 179 6.63 1.10 17.23
C SER A 179 7.76 0.14 16.80
N GLY A 180 7.82 -1.04 17.40
CA GLY A 180 8.81 -2.04 17.01
C GLY A 180 8.94 -3.22 17.98
N PRO A 181 9.89 -4.14 17.73
CA PRO A 181 10.13 -5.31 18.56
C PRO A 181 10.92 -5.00 19.84
N LEU A 182 11.52 -3.81 19.96
CA LEU A 182 12.20 -3.37 21.16
C LEU A 182 11.22 -3.27 22.33
N SER A 183 11.69 -3.56 23.54
CA SER A 183 10.84 -3.47 24.73
C SER A 183 10.31 -2.04 24.95
N THR A 184 9.19 -1.92 25.62
CA THR A 184 8.60 -0.62 25.98
C THR A 184 9.60 0.28 26.73
N HIS A 185 10.41 -0.32 27.62
CA HIS A 185 11.44 0.39 28.38
C HIS A 185 12.53 0.97 27.45
N GLU A 186 13.02 0.17 26.48
CA GLU A 186 14.02 0.64 25.50
C GLU A 186 13.47 1.73 24.61
N LEU A 187 12.25 1.56 24.10
CA LEU A 187 11.58 2.59 23.27
C LEU A 187 11.38 3.90 24.03
N ILE A 188 10.99 3.85 25.30
CA ILE A 188 10.85 5.05 26.15
C ILE A 188 12.22 5.71 26.38
N ALA A 189 13.25 4.94 26.70
CA ALA A 189 14.60 5.47 26.91
C ALA A 189 15.16 6.14 25.64
N LEU A 190 14.94 5.53 24.46
CA LEU A 190 15.29 6.11 23.17
C LEU A 190 14.56 7.43 22.93
N ALA A 191 13.23 7.45 23.14
CA ALA A 191 12.41 8.65 22.96
C ALA A 191 12.92 9.80 23.85
N GLN A 192 13.13 9.52 25.15
CA GLN A 192 13.59 10.54 26.11
C GLN A 192 14.98 11.10 25.77
N ARG A 193 15.91 10.22 25.39
CA ARG A 193 17.27 10.63 25.03
C ARG A 193 17.30 11.47 23.75
N CYS A 194 16.67 10.99 22.68
CA CYS A 194 16.75 11.65 21.38
C CYS A 194 15.91 12.94 21.31
N SER A 195 14.82 13.03 22.07
CA SER A 195 13.99 14.25 22.10
C SER A 195 14.49 15.33 23.06
N ALA A 196 15.58 15.09 23.80
CA ALA A 196 16.09 16.04 24.81
C ALA A 196 16.52 17.39 24.20
N ASP A 197 16.99 17.38 22.95
CA ASP A 197 17.44 18.58 22.25
C ASP A 197 16.30 19.33 21.52
N LEU A 198 15.09 18.75 21.48
CA LEU A 198 13.93 19.42 20.90
C LEU A 198 13.58 20.67 21.71
N ARG A 199 13.29 21.74 21.02
CA ARG A 199 13.01 23.04 21.63
C ARG A 199 11.78 22.93 22.56
N PRO A 200 11.91 23.27 23.86
CA PRO A 200 10.78 23.27 24.78
C PRO A 200 9.77 24.36 24.43
N GLY A 201 8.50 24.10 24.68
CA GLY A 201 7.42 25.06 24.47
C GLY A 201 6.09 24.56 24.95
N ASN A 202 5.08 25.44 24.94
CA ASN A 202 3.73 25.13 25.37
C ASN A 202 2.84 24.70 24.20
N SER A 203 1.81 23.91 24.47
CA SER A 203 0.78 23.61 23.48
C SER A 203 0.05 24.88 23.05
N LEU A 204 -0.04 25.09 21.74
CA LEU A 204 -0.75 26.19 21.12
C LEU A 204 -2.04 25.65 20.51
N GLN A 205 -3.13 26.35 20.74
CA GLN A 205 -4.38 26.03 20.08
C GLN A 205 -4.35 26.55 18.64
N GLN A 206 -4.54 25.66 17.67
CA GLN A 206 -4.66 26.07 16.27
C GLN A 206 -5.95 26.87 16.05
N VAL A 207 -5.87 27.87 15.17
CA VAL A 207 -6.99 28.76 14.89
C VAL A 207 -8.12 27.98 14.21
N CYS A 208 -9.34 28.15 14.74
CA CYS A 208 -10.52 27.61 14.11
C CYS A 208 -10.78 28.33 12.78
N PRO A 209 -10.92 27.59 11.66
CA PRO A 209 -11.17 28.23 10.36
C PRO A 209 -12.62 28.77 10.29
N PRO A 210 -12.91 29.65 9.32
CA PRO A 210 -14.27 30.06 9.03
C PRO A 210 -15.12 28.87 8.57
N ALA A 211 -16.43 29.04 8.44
CA ALA A 211 -17.33 28.00 7.99
C ALA A 211 -16.93 27.45 6.61
N LEU A 212 -17.04 26.13 6.42
CA LEU A 212 -16.74 25.45 5.16
C LEU A 212 -17.54 25.99 3.97
N MET A 213 -18.83 26.30 4.18
CA MET A 213 -19.71 26.83 3.17
C MET A 213 -20.05 28.30 3.46
N ALA A 214 -20.07 29.14 2.44
CA ALA A 214 -20.55 30.50 2.55
C ALA A 214 -22.09 30.60 2.51
N SER A 215 -22.77 29.56 1.99
CA SER A 215 -24.23 29.44 1.91
C SER A 215 -24.79 28.56 3.01
N VAL A 216 -26.08 28.65 3.26
CA VAL A 216 -26.77 27.81 4.26
C VAL A 216 -26.85 26.35 3.81
N GLU A 217 -26.66 26.06 2.53
CA GLU A 217 -26.75 24.70 1.98
C GLU A 217 -25.44 23.93 2.25
N PRO A 218 -25.48 22.89 3.10
CA PRO A 218 -24.27 22.18 3.53
C PRO A 218 -23.83 21.08 2.55
N ARG A 219 -24.41 21.04 1.35
CA ARG A 219 -24.15 19.99 0.36
C ARG A 219 -24.16 20.53 -1.06
N TYR A 220 -23.34 19.91 -1.91
CA TYR A 220 -23.31 20.20 -3.34
C TYR A 220 -22.88 18.98 -4.13
N GLN A 221 -23.10 18.99 -5.43
CA GLN A 221 -22.63 17.96 -6.34
C GLN A 221 -21.68 18.53 -7.37
N HIS A 222 -20.73 17.70 -7.80
CA HIS A 222 -19.82 18.01 -8.89
C HIS A 222 -19.82 16.85 -9.90
N ILE A 223 -19.98 17.17 -11.17
CA ILE A 223 -19.97 16.20 -12.29
C ILE A 223 -18.81 16.57 -13.21
N ASP A 224 -17.95 15.59 -13.50
CA ASP A 224 -16.83 15.75 -14.43
C ASP A 224 -16.66 14.45 -15.25
N GLY A 225 -17.26 14.43 -16.45
CA GLY A 225 -17.24 13.29 -17.36
C GLY A 225 -17.75 11.99 -16.71
N GLN A 226 -16.85 11.10 -16.36
CA GLN A 226 -17.17 9.80 -15.76
C GLN A 226 -17.39 9.84 -14.24
N HIS A 227 -17.24 10.99 -13.59
CA HIS A 227 -17.26 11.12 -12.14
C HIS A 227 -18.42 12.00 -11.66
N LEU A 228 -19.13 11.50 -10.66
CA LEU A 228 -20.11 12.25 -9.86
C LEU A 228 -19.60 12.26 -8.41
N SER A 229 -19.42 13.44 -7.84
CA SER A 229 -19.10 13.62 -6.44
C SER A 229 -20.25 14.28 -5.71
N LEU A 230 -20.74 13.65 -4.65
CA LEU A 230 -21.65 14.27 -3.68
C LEU A 230 -20.80 14.73 -2.50
N MET A 231 -20.92 16.00 -2.16
CA MET A 231 -20.15 16.66 -1.11
C MET A 231 -21.05 17.04 0.06
N PHE A 232 -20.63 16.68 1.26
CA PHE A 232 -21.33 17.01 2.51
C PHE A 232 -20.36 17.78 3.41
N ALA A 233 -20.72 19.04 3.69
CA ALA A 233 -19.97 19.90 4.60
C ALA A 233 -20.68 19.95 5.96
N PHE A 234 -20.02 19.54 6.99
CA PHE A 234 -20.54 19.52 8.34
C PHE A 234 -19.92 20.63 9.17
N GLU A 235 -20.74 21.25 9.99
CA GLU A 235 -20.33 22.24 10.98
C GLU A 235 -20.79 21.80 12.37
N GLN A 236 -20.00 22.09 13.37
CA GLN A 236 -20.35 21.82 14.78
C GLN A 236 -20.71 20.35 15.07
N LEU A 237 -19.99 19.42 14.44
CA LEU A 237 -20.15 18.00 14.72
C LEU A 237 -19.90 17.69 16.19
N LEU A 238 -20.66 16.75 16.73
CA LEU A 238 -20.48 16.23 18.07
C LEU A 238 -19.14 15.53 18.24
N PRO A 239 -18.63 15.34 19.46
CA PRO A 239 -17.44 14.53 19.73
C PRO A 239 -17.48 13.16 19.06
N GLU A 240 -16.32 12.58 18.78
CA GLU A 240 -16.16 11.28 18.07
C GLU A 240 -16.66 11.28 16.63
N SER A 241 -16.64 12.43 15.96
CA SER A 241 -17.05 12.54 14.55
C SER A 241 -16.10 11.83 13.59
N ASP A 242 -14.77 11.77 13.87
CA ASP A 242 -13.84 10.97 13.07
C ASP A 242 -14.20 9.49 13.02
N PRO A 243 -14.30 8.77 14.16
CA PRO A 243 -14.68 7.36 14.13
C PRO A 243 -16.11 7.13 13.59
N ALA A 244 -17.02 8.10 13.75
CA ALA A 244 -18.37 8.00 13.17
C ALA A 244 -18.32 8.10 11.63
N LEU A 245 -17.53 9.02 11.07
CA LEU A 245 -17.33 9.14 9.63
C LEU A 245 -16.60 7.93 9.05
N ASP A 246 -15.56 7.43 9.71
CA ASP A 246 -14.84 6.23 9.29
C ASP A 246 -15.75 5.00 9.25
N PHE A 247 -16.60 4.84 10.28
CA PHE A 247 -17.60 3.78 10.33
C PHE A 247 -18.61 3.90 9.18
N LEU A 248 -19.13 5.10 8.93
CA LEU A 248 -20.06 5.34 7.81
C LEU A 248 -19.40 5.03 6.46
N CYS A 249 -18.19 5.52 6.26
CA CYS A 249 -17.43 5.25 5.03
C CYS A 249 -17.17 3.77 4.82
N HIS A 250 -16.90 3.00 5.90
CA HIS A 250 -16.74 1.55 5.81
C HIS A 250 -17.99 0.88 5.21
N TRP A 251 -19.18 1.23 5.66
CA TRP A 251 -20.42 0.64 5.15
C TRP A 251 -20.80 1.12 3.75
N ILE A 252 -20.56 2.39 3.41
CA ILE A 252 -20.78 2.92 2.05
C ILE A 252 -19.84 2.22 1.06
N ASN A 253 -18.58 2.02 1.43
CA ASN A 253 -17.55 1.41 0.58
C ASN A 253 -17.65 -0.13 0.48
N ALA A 254 -18.58 -0.76 1.20
CA ALA A 254 -18.71 -2.21 1.22
C ALA A 254 -19.05 -2.76 -0.18
N ASP A 255 -18.10 -3.48 -0.79
CA ASP A 255 -18.25 -4.13 -2.11
C ASP A 255 -18.74 -5.57 -1.94
N LYS A 256 -19.91 -5.72 -1.33
CA LYS A 256 -20.54 -7.00 -1.03
C LYS A 256 -22.00 -7.04 -1.52
N PRO A 257 -22.54 -8.22 -1.83
CA PRO A 257 -23.96 -8.36 -2.16
C PRO A 257 -24.86 -7.74 -1.08
N GLY A 258 -25.90 -7.02 -1.49
CA GLY A 258 -26.78 -6.26 -0.61
C GLY A 258 -26.32 -4.82 -0.31
N GLY A 259 -25.05 -4.51 -0.53
CA GLY A 259 -24.51 -3.16 -0.34
C GLY A 259 -24.83 -2.21 -1.50
N LEU A 260 -24.61 -0.91 -1.23
CA LEU A 260 -24.88 0.18 -2.20
C LEU A 260 -24.13 0.00 -3.51
N LEU A 261 -22.83 -0.29 -3.45
CA LEU A 261 -21.98 -0.46 -4.62
C LEU A 261 -22.43 -1.64 -5.49
N ALA A 262 -22.76 -2.78 -4.87
CA ALA A 262 -23.23 -3.96 -5.59
C ALA A 262 -24.53 -3.67 -6.35
N GLN A 263 -25.48 -2.99 -5.69
CA GLN A 263 -26.77 -2.64 -6.28
C GLN A 263 -26.63 -1.65 -7.45
N LEU A 264 -25.78 -0.63 -7.31
CA LEU A 264 -25.53 0.34 -8.37
C LEU A 264 -24.84 -0.29 -9.60
N ARG A 265 -23.95 -1.26 -9.37
CA ARG A 265 -23.32 -2.06 -10.44
C ARG A 265 -24.32 -2.98 -11.14
N GLU A 266 -25.16 -3.65 -10.38
CA GLU A 266 -26.19 -4.54 -10.94
C GLU A 266 -27.16 -3.79 -11.86
N GLN A 267 -27.41 -2.51 -11.53
CA GLN A 267 -28.19 -1.61 -12.39
C GLN A 267 -27.39 -1.01 -13.55
N GLY A 268 -26.10 -1.29 -13.66
CA GLY A 268 -25.22 -0.76 -14.71
C GLY A 268 -24.98 0.75 -14.61
N LEU A 269 -25.12 1.34 -13.41
CA LEU A 269 -25.02 2.77 -13.20
C LEU A 269 -23.59 3.24 -12.93
N ILE A 270 -22.77 2.43 -12.25
CA ILE A 270 -21.39 2.79 -11.89
C ILE A 270 -20.48 1.56 -11.92
N ASP A 271 -19.17 1.82 -11.98
CA ASP A 271 -18.12 0.80 -11.82
C ASP A 271 -17.53 0.82 -10.41
N THR A 272 -17.31 2.02 -9.86
CA THR A 272 -16.71 2.19 -8.54
C THR A 272 -17.43 3.23 -7.71
N LEU A 273 -17.36 3.05 -6.40
CA LEU A 273 -17.86 3.97 -5.38
C LEU A 273 -16.78 4.13 -4.32
N LYS A 274 -16.53 5.37 -3.88
CA LYS A 274 -15.61 5.66 -2.79
C LYS A 274 -16.16 6.78 -1.91
N ALA A 275 -16.39 6.49 -0.64
CA ALA A 275 -16.65 7.48 0.40
C ALA A 275 -15.34 7.79 1.12
N THR A 276 -14.99 9.08 1.24
CA THR A 276 -13.72 9.53 1.84
C THR A 276 -13.93 10.81 2.61
N PRO A 277 -13.58 10.88 3.91
CA PRO A 277 -13.46 12.15 4.62
C PRO A 277 -12.27 12.91 4.03
N LEU A 278 -12.52 14.08 3.44
CA LEU A 278 -11.46 14.92 2.84
C LEU A 278 -10.86 15.89 3.85
N TYR A 279 -11.60 16.27 4.87
CA TYR A 279 -11.18 17.20 5.90
C TYR A 279 -11.92 16.94 7.19
N HIS A 280 -11.22 17.06 8.32
CA HIS A 280 -11.81 17.05 9.64
C HIS A 280 -10.97 17.91 10.60
N PHE A 281 -11.61 18.88 11.27
CA PHE A 281 -10.96 19.68 12.28
C PHE A 281 -11.99 20.45 13.11
N ASN A 282 -11.88 20.37 14.45
CA ASN A 282 -12.66 21.17 15.41
C ASN A 282 -14.18 21.21 15.15
N GLY A 283 -14.77 20.06 14.88
CA GLY A 283 -16.21 19.91 14.61
C GLY A 283 -16.62 20.24 13.17
N GLN A 284 -15.70 20.66 12.31
CA GLN A 284 -15.92 20.73 10.87
C GLN A 284 -15.48 19.45 10.19
N ALA A 285 -16.23 19.00 9.18
CA ALA A 285 -15.81 17.91 8.31
C ALA A 285 -16.33 18.10 6.89
N LEU A 286 -15.56 17.62 5.91
CA LEU A 286 -15.97 17.54 4.50
C LEU A 286 -15.89 16.08 4.06
N LEU A 287 -17.03 15.50 3.72
CA LEU A 287 -17.15 14.12 3.23
C LEU A 287 -17.46 14.12 1.74
N GLN A 288 -16.71 13.37 0.98
CA GLN A 288 -16.96 13.10 -0.43
C GLN A 288 -17.50 11.68 -0.62
N ILE A 289 -18.56 11.55 -1.42
CA ILE A 289 -19.02 10.27 -1.98
C ILE A 289 -18.82 10.35 -3.48
N GLU A 290 -17.82 9.65 -4.00
CA GLU A 290 -17.44 9.65 -5.41
C GLU A 290 -17.99 8.39 -6.10
N PHE A 291 -18.72 8.59 -7.19
CA PHE A 291 -19.20 7.54 -8.10
C PHE A 291 -18.48 7.68 -9.43
N ARG A 292 -18.02 6.57 -9.98
CA ARG A 292 -17.40 6.54 -11.30
C ARG A 292 -18.09 5.52 -12.19
N ALA A 293 -18.38 5.91 -13.45
CA ALA A 293 -18.90 5.06 -14.49
C ALA A 293 -17.92 4.95 -15.68
N ALA A 294 -18.06 3.94 -16.51
CA ALA A 294 -17.28 3.77 -17.73
C ALA A 294 -17.60 4.84 -18.80
N THR A 295 -18.81 5.42 -18.75
CA THR A 295 -19.32 6.43 -19.69
C THR A 295 -19.64 7.72 -18.96
N ASP A 296 -20.08 8.76 -19.70
CA ASP A 296 -20.52 10.01 -19.10
C ASP A 296 -21.68 9.77 -18.10
N ILE A 297 -21.43 10.16 -16.85
CA ILE A 297 -22.33 9.91 -15.73
C ILE A 297 -23.47 10.94 -15.62
N ALA A 298 -23.40 12.05 -16.34
CA ALA A 298 -24.32 13.18 -16.18
C ALA A 298 -25.81 12.80 -16.36
N GLN A 299 -26.11 11.92 -17.31
CA GLN A 299 -27.49 11.47 -17.57
C GLN A 299 -28.05 10.60 -16.46
N GLN A 300 -27.18 9.91 -15.69
CA GLN A 300 -27.55 8.97 -14.64
C GLN A 300 -27.41 9.58 -13.24
N ALA A 301 -26.84 10.78 -13.14
CA ALA A 301 -26.49 11.42 -11.86
C ALA A 301 -27.68 11.52 -10.89
N THR A 302 -28.86 11.87 -11.38
CA THR A 302 -30.08 11.94 -10.56
C THR A 302 -30.46 10.57 -10.00
N ARG A 303 -30.44 9.52 -10.84
CA ARG A 303 -30.77 8.16 -10.41
C ARG A 303 -29.76 7.61 -9.40
N ILE A 304 -28.46 7.87 -9.63
CA ILE A 304 -27.39 7.47 -8.69
C ILE A 304 -27.59 8.15 -7.34
N ARG A 305 -27.82 9.48 -7.35
CA ARG A 305 -28.06 10.26 -6.14
C ARG A 305 -29.31 9.76 -5.37
N ASP A 306 -30.39 9.51 -6.08
CA ASP A 306 -31.65 9.07 -5.47
C ASP A 306 -31.49 7.65 -4.87
N THR A 307 -30.78 6.75 -5.54
CA THR A 307 -30.41 5.43 -5.02
C THR A 307 -29.52 5.52 -3.78
N PHE A 308 -28.56 6.43 -3.77
CA PHE A 308 -27.72 6.70 -2.59
C PHE A 308 -28.54 7.19 -1.40
N HIS A 309 -29.46 8.14 -1.61
CA HIS A 309 -30.29 8.65 -0.51
C HIS A 309 -31.29 7.59 0.00
N ASP A 310 -31.82 6.74 -0.86
CA ASP A 310 -32.66 5.60 -0.47
C ASP A 310 -31.88 4.61 0.41
N TRP A 311 -30.64 4.27 0.03
CA TRP A 311 -29.76 3.45 0.85
C TRP A 311 -29.42 4.14 2.17
N LEU A 312 -29.17 5.43 2.17
CA LEU A 312 -28.85 6.20 3.37
C LEU A 312 -30.02 6.20 4.36
N ALA A 313 -31.26 6.31 3.87
CA ALA A 313 -32.46 6.19 4.68
C ALA A 313 -32.60 4.80 5.30
N PHE A 314 -32.36 3.75 4.51
CA PHE A 314 -32.32 2.36 5.01
C PHE A 314 -31.25 2.18 6.10
N PHE A 315 -30.04 2.69 5.89
CA PHE A 315 -28.94 2.59 6.85
C PHE A 315 -29.24 3.36 8.14
N SER A 316 -29.83 4.56 8.02
CA SER A 316 -30.25 5.36 9.19
C SER A 316 -31.33 4.68 10.04
N ALA A 317 -32.17 3.85 9.43
CA ALA A 317 -33.24 3.11 10.12
C ALA A 317 -32.76 1.86 10.89
N GLN A 318 -31.46 1.52 10.80
CA GLN A 318 -30.92 0.35 11.49
C GLN A 318 -31.05 0.49 13.00
N GLN A 319 -31.35 -0.62 13.66
CA GLN A 319 -31.51 -0.69 15.12
C GLN A 319 -30.42 -1.49 15.83
N ASP A 320 -29.81 -2.45 15.11
CA ASP A 320 -28.78 -3.35 15.66
C ASP A 320 -27.37 -2.77 15.51
N TRP A 321 -27.17 -1.59 16.07
CA TRP A 321 -25.85 -0.93 16.13
C TRP A 321 -24.79 -1.75 16.90
N PRO A 322 -25.11 -2.48 17.98
CA PRO A 322 -24.14 -3.30 18.68
C PRO A 322 -23.45 -4.33 17.78
N THR A 323 -24.20 -5.13 17.01
CA THR A 323 -23.63 -6.14 16.11
C THR A 323 -22.76 -5.51 15.02
N LEU A 324 -23.20 -4.39 14.42
CA LEU A 324 -22.41 -3.68 13.39
C LEU A 324 -21.10 -3.13 13.95
N ARG A 325 -21.10 -2.63 15.19
CA ARG A 325 -19.91 -2.13 15.87
C ARG A 325 -18.93 -3.25 16.23
N GLU A 326 -19.43 -4.39 16.68
CA GLU A 326 -18.58 -5.55 17.00
C GLU A 326 -17.85 -6.05 15.76
N GLU A 327 -18.53 -6.20 14.63
CA GLU A 327 -17.89 -6.58 13.38
C GLU A 327 -16.82 -5.58 12.96
N TYR A 328 -17.16 -4.28 13.01
CA TYR A 328 -16.21 -3.21 12.66
C TYR A 328 -15.00 -3.19 13.59
N LEU A 329 -15.18 -3.38 14.90
CA LEU A 329 -14.08 -3.45 15.87
C LEU A 329 -13.16 -4.65 15.59
N LEU A 330 -13.72 -5.84 15.32
CA LEU A 330 -12.94 -7.02 14.93
C LEU A 330 -12.09 -6.75 13.68
N LEU A 331 -12.67 -6.05 12.72
CA LEU A 331 -12.01 -5.66 11.50
C LEU A 331 -10.82 -4.73 11.75
N LEU A 332 -11.01 -3.68 12.56
CA LEU A 332 -9.94 -2.76 12.96
C LEU A 332 -8.82 -3.48 13.73
N GLN A 333 -9.19 -4.39 14.66
CA GLN A 333 -8.22 -5.21 15.38
C GLN A 333 -7.40 -6.10 14.45
N ARG A 334 -8.03 -6.72 13.45
CA ARG A 334 -7.33 -7.51 12.44
C ARG A 334 -6.40 -6.67 11.58
N GLN A 335 -6.84 -5.49 11.16
CA GLN A 335 -5.97 -4.56 10.42
C GLN A 335 -4.73 -4.18 11.23
N GLN A 336 -4.89 -3.80 12.51
CA GLN A 336 -3.75 -3.50 13.38
C GLN A 336 -2.82 -4.70 13.58
N ALA A 337 -3.39 -5.89 13.71
CA ALA A 337 -2.60 -7.10 13.92
C ALA A 337 -1.72 -7.49 12.71
N VAL A 338 -2.07 -7.11 11.47
CA VAL A 338 -1.22 -7.33 10.28
C VAL A 338 -0.37 -6.12 9.91
N SER A 339 -0.64 -4.95 10.49
CA SER A 339 0.06 -3.71 10.17
C SER A 339 1.55 -3.78 10.52
N GLY A 340 2.38 -3.18 9.66
CA GLY A 340 3.81 -3.01 9.88
C GLY A 340 4.12 -1.95 10.94
N ALA A 341 5.39 -1.82 11.28
CA ALA A 341 5.84 -0.89 12.31
C ALA A 341 5.43 0.55 12.00
N LEU A 342 5.59 0.98 10.76
CA LEU A 342 5.26 2.35 10.34
C LEU A 342 3.76 2.65 10.40
N GLU A 343 2.92 1.72 9.97
CA GLU A 343 1.46 1.88 10.02
C GLU A 343 0.97 1.97 11.48
N LEU A 344 1.48 1.10 12.35
CA LEU A 344 1.17 1.14 13.78
C LEU A 344 1.61 2.44 14.44
N ALA A 345 2.83 2.91 14.12
CA ALA A 345 3.32 4.19 14.65
C ALA A 345 2.47 5.38 14.18
N ARG A 346 2.00 5.38 12.92
CA ARG A 346 1.07 6.39 12.40
C ARG A 346 -0.27 6.35 13.09
N HIS A 347 -0.86 5.16 13.21
CA HIS A 347 -2.14 4.95 13.90
C HIS A 347 -2.08 5.47 15.34
N ASP A 348 -1.02 5.12 16.07
CA ASP A 348 -0.85 5.56 17.46
C ASP A 348 -0.60 7.07 17.57
N CYS A 349 0.04 7.67 16.57
CA CYS A 349 0.24 9.12 16.48
C CYS A 349 -1.09 9.89 16.37
N GLU A 350 -2.11 9.28 15.77
CA GLU A 350 -3.44 9.87 15.65
C GLU A 350 -4.24 9.84 16.97
N GLN A 351 -3.80 9.04 17.95
CA GLN A 351 -4.42 8.91 19.28
C GLN A 351 -5.92 8.56 19.22
N ARG A 352 -6.37 7.88 18.17
CA ARG A 352 -7.77 7.49 18.00
C ARG A 352 -8.13 6.28 18.86
N VAL A 353 -9.30 6.33 19.46
CA VAL A 353 -9.89 5.15 20.14
C VAL A 353 -10.43 4.21 19.04
N PRO A 354 -10.04 2.91 19.04
CA PRO A 354 -10.53 1.99 18.03
C PRO A 354 -12.02 1.69 18.19
N GLY A 355 -12.74 1.62 17.07
CA GLY A 355 -14.15 1.28 17.03
C GLY A 355 -15.07 2.50 17.15
N LEU A 356 -16.33 2.23 17.45
CA LEU A 356 -17.38 3.25 17.59
C LEU A 356 -18.09 3.09 18.97
N SER A 357 -17.99 4.10 19.81
CA SER A 357 -18.61 4.12 21.12
C SER A 357 -20.12 4.43 21.06
N ASP A 358 -20.82 4.43 22.18
CA ASP A 358 -22.24 4.87 22.24
C ASP A 358 -22.38 6.36 21.91
N GLN A 359 -21.40 7.18 22.30
CA GLN A 359 -21.33 8.59 21.89
C GLN A 359 -21.09 8.69 20.38
N GLY A 360 -20.21 7.87 19.82
CA GLY A 360 -19.96 7.78 18.38
C GLY A 360 -21.21 7.39 17.60
N VAL A 361 -22.05 6.48 18.11
CA VAL A 361 -23.36 6.15 17.49
C VAL A 361 -24.28 7.36 17.50
N THR A 362 -24.31 8.13 18.59
CA THR A 362 -25.12 9.35 18.68
C THR A 362 -24.65 10.37 17.64
N THR A 363 -23.35 10.56 17.51
CA THR A 363 -22.74 11.43 16.50
C THR A 363 -23.01 10.93 15.08
N LEU A 364 -22.91 9.61 14.83
CA LEU A 364 -23.26 9.00 13.56
C LEU A 364 -24.70 9.28 13.14
N LYS A 365 -25.64 9.14 14.06
CA LYS A 365 -27.07 9.46 13.80
C LYS A 365 -27.25 10.92 13.41
N ALA A 366 -26.59 11.84 14.12
CA ALA A 366 -26.62 13.26 13.78
C ALA A 366 -26.00 13.56 12.39
N ILE A 367 -24.94 12.87 12.01
CA ILE A 367 -24.34 12.94 10.66
C ILE A 367 -25.34 12.43 9.61
N LEU A 368 -25.90 11.25 9.83
CA LEU A 368 -26.88 10.64 8.91
C LEU A 368 -28.11 11.53 8.70
N GLU A 369 -28.60 12.16 9.77
CA GLU A 369 -29.73 13.11 9.72
C GLU A 369 -29.40 14.33 8.84
N GLN A 370 -28.21 14.90 8.97
CA GLN A 370 -27.74 16.02 8.14
C GLN A 370 -27.54 15.64 6.67
N MET A 371 -27.26 14.37 6.37
CA MET A 371 -27.09 13.86 5.01
C MET A 371 -28.41 13.56 4.29
N GLN A 372 -29.52 13.38 5.03
CA GLN A 372 -30.82 13.07 4.43
C GLN A 372 -31.32 14.22 3.56
N PRO A 373 -31.93 13.95 2.39
CA PRO A 373 -32.61 14.98 1.61
C PRO A 373 -33.91 15.44 2.29
N ALA A 374 -34.39 16.62 1.94
CA ALA A 374 -35.66 17.14 2.45
C ALA A 374 -36.88 16.26 2.09
N SER A 375 -36.78 15.50 1.01
CA SER A 375 -37.79 14.52 0.58
C SER A 375 -37.10 13.27 0.05
N LEU A 376 -37.56 12.09 0.49
CA LEU A 376 -37.05 10.81 0.03
C LEU A 376 -37.60 10.46 -1.37
N PRO A 377 -36.88 9.64 -2.16
CA PRO A 377 -37.38 9.11 -3.42
C PRO A 377 -38.68 8.32 -3.28
N SER A 378 -39.53 8.39 -4.27
CA SER A 378 -40.88 7.77 -4.24
C SER A 378 -40.93 6.25 -4.48
N SER A 379 -39.78 5.60 -4.73
CA SER A 379 -39.70 4.16 -5.03
C SER A 379 -38.57 3.52 -4.21
N PRO A 380 -38.84 3.11 -2.96
CA PRO A 380 -37.83 2.49 -2.11
C PRO A 380 -37.43 1.12 -2.68
N GLN A 381 -36.11 0.84 -2.64
CA GLN A 381 -35.55 -0.46 -2.98
C GLN A 381 -35.53 -1.37 -1.75
N VAL A 382 -35.44 -2.68 -1.99
CA VAL A 382 -35.26 -3.64 -0.90
C VAL A 382 -33.76 -3.77 -0.62
N TRP A 383 -33.31 -3.17 0.46
CA TRP A 383 -31.93 -3.19 0.91
C TRP A 383 -31.68 -4.28 1.93
N GLN A 384 -30.46 -4.80 1.94
CA GLN A 384 -29.96 -5.69 2.98
C GLN A 384 -28.55 -5.22 3.35
N LEU A 385 -28.19 -5.38 4.63
CA LEU A 385 -26.79 -5.21 5.01
C LEU A 385 -25.97 -6.36 4.44
N PRO A 386 -24.73 -6.10 4.01
CA PRO A 386 -23.79 -7.16 3.65
C PRO A 386 -23.68 -8.20 4.75
N ALA A 387 -23.59 -9.48 4.38
CA ALA A 387 -23.38 -10.54 5.35
C ALA A 387 -22.04 -10.34 6.11
N PRO A 388 -21.97 -10.69 7.40
CA PRO A 388 -20.74 -10.64 8.17
C PRO A 388 -19.61 -11.42 7.49
N ASN A 389 -18.39 -10.93 7.63
CA ASN A 389 -17.23 -11.58 7.03
C ASN A 389 -16.95 -12.93 7.72
N PRO A 390 -17.05 -14.06 6.99
CA PRO A 390 -16.92 -15.40 7.57
C PRO A 390 -15.50 -15.72 8.07
N TYR A 391 -14.51 -14.92 7.69
CA TYR A 391 -13.11 -15.15 8.01
C TYR A 391 -12.62 -14.37 9.24
N LEU A 392 -13.42 -13.45 9.78
CA LEU A 392 -13.08 -12.70 10.98
C LEU A 392 -13.25 -13.54 12.27
N GLN A 393 -14.13 -14.53 12.25
CA GLN A 393 -14.31 -15.44 13.38
C GLN A 393 -13.14 -16.43 13.43
N ALA A 394 -12.63 -16.69 14.65
CA ALA A 394 -11.65 -17.75 14.84
C ALA A 394 -12.17 -19.07 14.23
N ALA A 395 -11.35 -19.73 13.43
CA ALA A 395 -11.69 -21.05 12.93
C ALA A 395 -12.11 -21.91 14.14
N LYS A 396 -13.34 -22.41 14.16
CA LYS A 396 -13.77 -23.35 15.19
C LYS A 396 -12.78 -24.49 15.13
N GLU A 397 -12.05 -24.70 16.24
CA GLU A 397 -11.16 -25.87 16.31
C GLU A 397 -11.97 -27.07 15.82
N PRO A 398 -11.42 -27.87 14.87
CA PRO A 398 -12.10 -29.06 14.48
C PRO A 398 -12.37 -29.83 15.76
N VAL A 399 -13.66 -30.04 16.06
CA VAL A 399 -14.05 -30.89 17.17
C VAL A 399 -13.25 -32.16 16.91
N SER A 400 -12.24 -32.39 17.72
CA SER A 400 -11.42 -33.58 17.69
C SER A 400 -12.43 -34.70 17.66
N ALA A 401 -12.61 -35.31 16.48
CA ALA A 401 -13.43 -36.51 16.37
C ALA A 401 -12.75 -37.46 17.32
N GLY A 402 -13.33 -37.59 18.50
CA GLY A 402 -12.73 -38.29 19.63
C GLY A 402 -12.19 -39.57 19.09
N LEU A 403 -10.90 -39.80 19.27
CA LEU A 403 -10.27 -41.09 19.03
C LEU A 403 -11.27 -42.14 19.54
N ILE A 404 -11.95 -42.82 18.65
CA ILE A 404 -12.72 -43.99 19.01
C ILE A 404 -11.70 -44.98 19.55
N ARG A 405 -11.41 -44.86 20.86
CA ARG A 405 -10.71 -45.88 21.64
C ARG A 405 -11.57 -47.15 21.61
N GLY A 406 -11.41 -47.95 20.58
CA GLY A 406 -12.23 -49.14 20.46
C GLY A 406 -11.96 -50.04 19.28
N GLN A 407 -10.94 -49.82 18.50
CA GLN A 407 -10.47 -50.85 17.57
C GLN A 407 -9.23 -51.52 18.15
N THR A 408 -9.52 -52.56 18.92
CA THR A 408 -8.59 -53.53 19.40
C THR A 408 -7.69 -54.08 18.30
N SER A 409 -6.49 -54.33 18.69
CA SER A 409 -5.27 -54.84 18.08
C SER A 409 -5.37 -56.11 17.21
N ALA A 410 -6.54 -56.48 16.66
CA ALA A 410 -6.70 -57.71 15.89
C ALA A 410 -6.29 -57.61 14.40
N HIS A 411 -5.91 -56.41 13.89
CA HIS A 411 -5.48 -56.26 12.48
C HIS A 411 -4.03 -55.81 12.29
N ARG A 412 -3.14 -56.13 13.25
CA ARG A 412 -1.69 -55.81 13.11
C ARG A 412 -0.93 -56.71 12.13
N GLY A 413 -1.58 -57.62 11.41
CA GLY A 413 -0.91 -58.66 10.65
C GLY A 413 -0.90 -58.60 9.15
N LEU A 414 -1.68 -57.71 8.51
CA LEU A 414 -1.79 -57.67 7.04
C LEU A 414 -1.73 -56.21 6.51
N ARG A 415 -0.56 -55.65 6.57
CA ARG A 415 -0.23 -54.51 5.70
C ARG A 415 0.07 -55.10 4.32
N THR A 416 -0.88 -54.99 3.42
CA THR A 416 -0.67 -55.35 2.01
C THR A 416 0.25 -54.35 1.35
N PHE A 417 1.15 -54.81 0.49
CA PHE A 417 2.03 -53.98 -0.35
C PHE A 417 1.29 -52.85 -1.10
N ALA A 418 -0.03 -52.99 -1.31
CA ALA A 418 -0.90 -51.98 -1.89
C ALA A 418 -1.12 -50.77 -0.95
N GLN A 419 -1.20 -50.96 0.37
CA GLN A 419 -1.36 -49.87 1.34
C GLN A 419 -0.08 -49.08 1.53
N ASP A 420 1.08 -49.71 1.43
CA ASP A 420 2.38 -49.02 1.48
C ASP A 420 2.65 -48.28 0.17
N ARG A 421 2.20 -48.78 -0.98
CA ARG A 421 2.21 -48.03 -2.25
C ARG A 421 1.25 -46.84 -2.25
N LEU A 422 0.12 -46.94 -1.55
CA LEU A 422 -0.80 -45.81 -1.36
C LEU A 422 -0.24 -44.78 -0.36
N ARG A 423 0.52 -45.20 0.65
CA ARG A 423 1.22 -44.28 1.55
C ARG A 423 2.40 -43.57 0.86
N THR A 424 3.23 -44.31 0.12
CA THR A 424 4.30 -43.70 -0.68
C THR A 424 3.77 -42.79 -1.79
N ARG A 425 2.62 -43.04 -2.36
CA ARG A 425 1.92 -42.10 -3.27
C ARG A 425 1.36 -40.86 -2.57
N ARG A 426 1.03 -40.95 -1.27
CA ARG A 426 0.58 -39.80 -0.46
C ARG A 426 1.73 -38.87 -0.05
N ASP A 427 2.96 -39.31 -0.02
CA ASP A 427 4.13 -38.53 0.35
C ASP A 427 4.71 -37.68 -0.81
N VAL A 428 4.23 -37.87 -2.04
CA VAL A 428 4.57 -37.03 -3.19
C VAL A 428 3.47 -36.00 -3.38
N SER A 429 3.26 -35.13 -2.37
CA SER A 429 2.40 -33.98 -2.50
C SER A 429 3.10 -32.95 -3.42
N ALA A 430 2.38 -32.44 -4.40
CA ALA A 430 2.85 -31.33 -5.22
C ALA A 430 3.02 -30.02 -4.38
N MET A 431 2.41 -29.98 -3.20
CA MET A 431 2.60 -28.91 -2.23
C MET A 431 3.78 -29.23 -1.31
N SER A 432 4.81 -28.40 -1.34
CA SER A 432 5.93 -28.43 -0.40
C SER A 432 5.59 -27.63 0.84
N PHE A 433 5.73 -28.22 2.04
CA PHE A 433 5.59 -27.52 3.33
C PHE A 433 6.96 -27.28 3.91
N SER A 434 7.42 -26.02 3.94
CA SER A 434 8.74 -25.67 4.44
C SER A 434 8.68 -25.21 5.89
N THR A 435 9.57 -25.75 6.72
CA THR A 435 9.78 -25.36 8.12
C THR A 435 10.91 -24.32 8.28
N ALA A 436 11.50 -23.86 7.17
CA ALA A 436 12.57 -22.87 7.18
C ALA A 436 12.10 -21.49 7.69
N VAL A 437 10.78 -21.21 7.59
CA VAL A 437 10.16 -20.00 8.16
C VAL A 437 9.41 -20.41 9.42
N PRO A 438 9.74 -19.81 10.59
CA PRO A 438 9.08 -20.14 11.84
C PRO A 438 7.58 -19.77 11.85
N SER A 439 6.75 -20.58 12.50
CA SER A 439 5.29 -20.39 12.58
C SER A 439 4.82 -19.56 13.78
N HIS A 440 5.74 -19.05 14.60
CA HIS A 440 5.39 -18.35 15.85
C HIS A 440 4.86 -16.92 15.67
N SER A 441 5.03 -16.32 14.48
CA SER A 441 4.50 -15.00 14.18
C SER A 441 2.98 -14.96 13.94
N GLY A 442 2.34 -16.12 13.78
CA GLY A 442 0.93 -16.21 13.36
C GLY A 442 0.72 -15.98 11.86
N GLU A 443 1.76 -15.61 11.12
CA GLU A 443 1.71 -15.34 9.67
C GLU A 443 2.20 -16.55 8.88
N ALA A 444 1.64 -16.71 7.68
CA ALA A 444 2.02 -17.76 6.74
C ALA A 444 1.94 -17.26 5.30
N VAL A 445 2.53 -18.00 4.38
CA VAL A 445 2.41 -17.78 2.94
C VAL A 445 2.10 -19.10 2.25
N ILE A 446 1.19 -19.04 1.28
CA ILE A 446 0.86 -20.16 0.39
C ILE A 446 1.03 -19.67 -1.04
N TYR A 447 1.84 -20.38 -1.80
CA TYR A 447 1.98 -20.27 -3.25
C TYR A 447 1.39 -21.51 -3.89
N LEU A 448 0.50 -21.33 -4.88
CA LEU A 448 -0.06 -22.39 -5.68
C LEU A 448 0.06 -21.99 -7.15
N ARG A 449 0.91 -22.70 -7.88
CA ARG A 449 1.20 -22.42 -9.29
C ARG A 449 0.58 -23.49 -10.16
N TRP A 450 -0.09 -23.04 -11.22
CA TRP A 450 -0.53 -23.91 -12.32
C TRP A 450 0.28 -23.59 -13.57
N ARG A 451 0.84 -24.58 -14.19
CA ARG A 451 1.39 -24.50 -15.53
C ARG A 451 0.36 -24.98 -16.53
N LEU A 452 0.02 -24.14 -17.46
CA LEU A 452 -0.94 -24.38 -18.51
C LEU A 452 -0.23 -24.80 -19.80
N PRO A 453 -0.90 -25.55 -20.71
CA PRO A 453 -0.28 -26.03 -21.96
C PRO A 453 0.10 -24.90 -22.91
N ALA A 454 -0.60 -23.77 -22.86
CA ALA A 454 -0.29 -22.55 -23.61
C ALA A 454 -0.71 -21.30 -22.81
N LYS A 455 -0.34 -20.11 -23.30
CA LYS A 455 -0.74 -18.85 -22.67
C LYS A 455 -2.28 -18.72 -22.71
N PRO A 456 -2.96 -18.55 -21.57
CA PRO A 456 -4.40 -18.29 -21.57
C PRO A 456 -4.69 -16.86 -22.03
N ALA A 457 -5.89 -16.63 -22.55
CA ALA A 457 -6.35 -15.30 -22.91
C ALA A 457 -6.45 -14.40 -21.67
N ASP A 458 -6.00 -13.15 -21.77
CA ASP A 458 -6.02 -12.19 -20.67
C ASP A 458 -7.43 -11.94 -20.12
N ALA A 459 -8.46 -12.02 -20.99
CA ALA A 459 -9.86 -11.94 -20.61
C ALA A 459 -10.29 -13.07 -19.65
N LEU A 460 -9.70 -14.26 -19.77
CA LEU A 460 -10.01 -15.40 -18.89
C LEU A 460 -9.47 -15.14 -17.48
N LEU A 461 -8.23 -14.69 -17.36
CA LEU A 461 -7.64 -14.31 -16.07
C LEU A 461 -8.44 -13.18 -15.41
N ALA A 462 -8.79 -12.15 -16.18
CA ALA A 462 -9.58 -11.03 -15.70
C ALA A 462 -10.96 -11.45 -15.19
N THR A 463 -11.60 -12.43 -15.86
CA THR A 463 -12.87 -13.01 -15.41
C THR A 463 -12.70 -13.74 -14.08
N LEU A 464 -11.67 -14.58 -13.95
CA LEU A 464 -11.39 -15.29 -12.70
C LEU A 464 -11.05 -14.33 -11.56
N ASP A 465 -10.24 -13.31 -11.83
CA ASP A 465 -9.86 -12.30 -10.86
C ASP A 465 -11.08 -11.50 -10.36
N ASN A 466 -11.98 -11.16 -11.27
CA ASN A 466 -13.23 -10.48 -10.91
C ASN A 466 -14.17 -11.38 -10.09
N ASN A 467 -14.25 -12.68 -10.39
CA ASN A 467 -14.99 -13.64 -9.55
C ASN A 467 -14.39 -13.79 -8.14
N LEU A 468 -13.08 -13.62 -7.99
CA LEU A 468 -12.40 -13.64 -6.69
C LEU A 468 -12.53 -12.32 -5.91
N ARG A 469 -13.07 -11.26 -6.48
CA ARG A 469 -13.06 -9.93 -5.91
C ARG A 469 -13.66 -9.86 -4.51
N SER A 470 -14.87 -10.38 -4.30
CA SER A 470 -15.51 -10.39 -2.98
C SER A 470 -14.72 -11.21 -1.97
N LEU A 471 -14.20 -12.39 -2.37
CA LEU A 471 -13.33 -13.20 -1.52
C LEU A 471 -12.05 -12.46 -1.14
N LYS A 472 -11.40 -11.76 -2.08
CA LYS A 472 -10.19 -10.99 -1.81
C LYS A 472 -10.43 -9.89 -0.78
N LEU A 473 -11.55 -9.19 -0.87
CA LEU A 473 -11.94 -8.17 0.10
C LEU A 473 -12.18 -8.75 1.49
N ASP A 474 -12.93 -9.86 1.57
CA ASP A 474 -13.19 -10.54 2.84
C ASP A 474 -11.90 -11.11 3.46
N ALA A 475 -11.03 -11.69 2.63
CA ALA A 475 -9.72 -12.20 3.06
C ALA A 475 -8.82 -11.07 3.58
N GLN A 476 -8.75 -9.94 2.86
CA GLN A 476 -7.98 -8.77 3.29
C GLN A 476 -8.46 -8.23 4.62
N GLN A 477 -9.77 -8.14 4.82
CA GLN A 477 -10.37 -7.76 6.10
C GLN A 477 -10.01 -8.75 7.22
N ALA A 478 -9.84 -10.03 6.90
CA ALA A 478 -9.40 -11.05 7.86
C ALA A 478 -7.87 -11.12 8.03
N GLY A 479 -7.12 -10.20 7.42
CA GLY A 479 -5.67 -10.12 7.50
C GLY A 479 -4.94 -11.11 6.58
N VAL A 480 -5.56 -11.50 5.47
CA VAL A 480 -4.93 -12.34 4.43
C VAL A 480 -5.04 -11.66 3.08
N GLU A 481 -3.92 -11.32 2.50
CA GLU A 481 -3.84 -10.85 1.12
C GLU A 481 -3.91 -12.04 0.15
N VAL A 482 -4.79 -11.95 -0.84
CA VAL A 482 -4.97 -12.97 -1.88
C VAL A 482 -4.76 -12.33 -3.24
N SER A 483 -3.86 -12.89 -4.04
CA SER A 483 -3.61 -12.43 -5.40
C SER A 483 -3.59 -13.59 -6.38
N LEU A 484 -4.17 -13.39 -7.57
CA LEU A 484 -4.08 -14.28 -8.72
C LEU A 484 -3.35 -13.52 -9.83
N THR A 485 -2.22 -14.05 -10.26
CA THR A 485 -1.38 -13.42 -11.31
C THR A 485 -1.07 -14.44 -12.40
N ALA A 486 -0.81 -13.93 -13.60
CA ALA A 486 -0.32 -14.73 -14.70
C ALA A 486 1.07 -14.30 -15.10
N SER A 487 1.91 -15.26 -15.49
CA SER A 487 3.22 -15.00 -16.07
C SER A 487 3.45 -16.07 -17.16
N GLY A 488 3.31 -15.68 -18.43
CA GLY A 488 3.33 -16.60 -19.57
C GLY A 488 2.26 -17.70 -19.45
N ASN A 489 2.71 -18.95 -19.38
CA ASN A 489 1.83 -20.11 -19.24
C ASN A 489 1.52 -20.45 -17.78
N ASP A 490 2.06 -19.71 -16.82
CA ASP A 490 1.87 -20.01 -15.40
C ASP A 490 0.83 -19.05 -14.78
N TRP A 491 -0.12 -19.61 -14.05
CA TRP A 491 -0.96 -18.88 -13.11
C TRP A 491 -0.46 -19.12 -11.68
N LEU A 492 -0.44 -18.08 -10.88
CA LEU A 492 -0.01 -18.11 -9.49
C LEU A 492 -1.09 -17.54 -8.58
N LEU A 493 -1.65 -18.36 -7.71
CA LEU A 493 -2.43 -17.93 -6.55
C LEU A 493 -1.48 -17.80 -5.37
N LYS A 494 -1.37 -16.60 -4.82
CA LYS A 494 -0.57 -16.31 -3.63
C LYS A 494 -1.48 -15.83 -2.51
N MET A 495 -1.28 -16.37 -1.31
CA MET A 495 -1.94 -15.95 -0.08
C MET A 495 -0.88 -15.62 0.96
N TYR A 496 -1.02 -14.49 1.64
CA TYR A 496 -0.10 -14.04 2.68
C TYR A 496 -0.88 -13.39 3.83
N GLY A 497 -0.52 -13.67 5.07
CA GLY A 497 -1.10 -13.08 6.27
C GLY A 497 -1.35 -14.10 7.37
N PHE A 498 -2.39 -13.94 8.16
CA PHE A 498 -2.72 -14.87 9.24
C PHE A 498 -3.05 -16.26 8.74
N HIS A 499 -2.45 -17.27 9.35
CA HIS A 499 -2.63 -18.67 8.94
C HIS A 499 -4.01 -19.24 9.26
N GLU A 500 -4.70 -18.72 10.29
CA GLU A 500 -5.95 -19.31 10.78
C GLU A 500 -7.09 -19.28 9.73
N PRO A 501 -7.37 -18.17 9.02
CA PRO A 501 -8.44 -18.16 8.02
C PRO A 501 -8.01 -18.76 6.67
N MET A 502 -6.72 -19.01 6.43
CA MET A 502 -6.22 -19.49 5.12
C MET A 502 -6.86 -20.78 4.61
N PRO A 503 -7.12 -21.82 5.42
CA PRO A 503 -7.77 -23.04 4.91
C PRO A 503 -9.15 -22.77 4.30
N ALA A 504 -9.98 -21.95 4.96
CA ALA A 504 -11.31 -21.60 4.50
C ALA A 504 -11.27 -20.67 3.27
N ILE A 505 -10.33 -19.71 3.25
CA ILE A 505 -10.12 -18.82 2.11
C ILE A 505 -9.63 -19.62 0.90
N LEU A 506 -8.66 -20.53 1.06
CA LEU A 506 -8.15 -21.39 -0.01
C LEU A 506 -9.25 -22.27 -0.58
N GLU A 507 -10.04 -22.91 0.27
CA GLU A 507 -11.16 -23.74 -0.17
C GLU A 507 -12.18 -22.95 -0.99
N HIS A 508 -12.50 -21.74 -0.56
CA HIS A 508 -13.42 -20.86 -1.29
C HIS A 508 -12.79 -20.39 -2.61
N ALA A 509 -11.52 -19.98 -2.61
CA ALA A 509 -10.82 -19.58 -3.84
C ALA A 509 -10.82 -20.72 -4.89
N LEU A 510 -10.48 -21.93 -4.48
CA LEU A 510 -10.48 -23.08 -5.38
C LEU A 510 -11.88 -23.41 -5.94
N ARG A 511 -12.94 -23.24 -5.14
CA ARG A 511 -14.33 -23.40 -5.60
C ARG A 511 -14.68 -22.39 -6.69
N VAL A 512 -14.32 -21.11 -6.47
CA VAL A 512 -14.57 -20.03 -7.44
C VAL A 512 -13.77 -20.26 -8.72
N LEU A 513 -12.50 -20.67 -8.63
CA LEU A 513 -11.65 -20.95 -9.79
C LEU A 513 -12.11 -22.14 -10.60
N SER A 514 -12.68 -23.18 -9.94
CA SER A 514 -13.17 -24.40 -10.62
C SER A 514 -14.50 -24.20 -11.31
N ALA A 515 -15.36 -23.33 -10.81
CA ALA A 515 -16.69 -23.07 -11.34
C ALA A 515 -17.03 -21.57 -11.26
N PRO A 516 -16.39 -20.74 -12.08
CA PRO A 516 -16.66 -19.32 -12.08
C PRO A 516 -18.07 -19.02 -12.55
N SER A 517 -18.74 -18.12 -11.88
CA SER A 517 -20.03 -17.61 -12.33
C SER A 517 -19.85 -16.82 -13.62
N ALA A 518 -20.79 -16.94 -14.56
CA ALA A 518 -20.85 -16.07 -15.72
C ALA A 518 -21.19 -14.66 -15.23
N VAL A 519 -20.17 -13.86 -15.00
CA VAL A 519 -20.36 -12.42 -14.70
C VAL A 519 -20.74 -11.76 -16.02
N PRO A 520 -21.85 -10.97 -16.09
CA PRO A 520 -22.10 -10.12 -17.24
C PRO A 520 -20.82 -9.29 -17.49
N SER A 521 -20.38 -9.25 -18.75
CA SER A 521 -19.25 -8.41 -19.16
C SER A 521 -19.63 -6.94 -19.00
N GLY A 522 -19.72 -6.47 -17.75
CA GLY A 522 -19.56 -5.07 -17.43
C GLY A 522 -18.13 -4.71 -17.84
N ASN A 523 -17.99 -3.65 -18.60
CA ASN A 523 -16.70 -3.16 -19.06
C ASN A 523 -15.66 -3.33 -17.95
N LEU A 524 -14.64 -4.16 -18.22
CA LEU A 524 -13.47 -4.27 -17.37
C LEU A 524 -13.03 -2.84 -17.08
N SER A 525 -13.12 -2.43 -15.84
CA SER A 525 -12.64 -1.13 -15.39
C SER A 525 -11.23 -1.00 -15.95
N GLN A 526 -11.03 -0.17 -16.96
CA GLN A 526 -9.69 0.22 -17.34
C GLN A 526 -9.07 0.78 -16.08
N ASP A 527 -8.04 0.10 -15.57
CA ASP A 527 -7.21 0.63 -14.49
C ASP A 527 -6.97 2.11 -14.79
N ALA A 528 -7.14 2.96 -13.79
CA ALA A 528 -6.83 4.38 -13.93
C ALA A 528 -5.45 4.48 -14.61
N ALA A 529 -5.34 5.32 -15.64
CA ALA A 529 -4.14 5.41 -16.46
C ALA A 529 -2.91 5.47 -15.55
N LEU A 530 -2.17 4.37 -15.49
CA LEU A 530 -0.97 4.27 -14.67
C LEU A 530 0.08 5.19 -15.29
N MET A 531 0.90 5.80 -14.45
CA MET A 531 2.10 6.51 -14.93
C MET A 531 2.90 5.61 -15.87
N PRO A 532 3.47 6.15 -16.98
CA PRO A 532 4.19 5.34 -17.98
C PRO A 532 5.19 4.35 -17.40
N ILE A 533 5.98 4.79 -16.42
CA ILE A 533 6.98 3.92 -15.75
C ILE A 533 6.33 2.76 -14.99
N ARG A 534 5.17 2.96 -14.37
CA ARG A 534 4.43 1.91 -13.67
C ARG A 534 3.81 0.90 -14.62
N GLN A 535 3.35 1.34 -15.79
CA GLN A 535 2.87 0.45 -16.85
C GLN A 535 3.99 -0.47 -17.34
N LEU A 536 5.18 0.08 -17.57
CA LEU A 536 6.36 -0.70 -17.98
C LEU A 536 6.77 -1.72 -16.91
N ILE A 537 6.75 -1.35 -15.62
CA ILE A 537 7.04 -2.29 -14.52
C ILE A 537 6.02 -3.44 -14.48
N LYS A 538 4.74 -3.14 -14.68
CA LYS A 538 3.67 -4.14 -14.69
C LYS A 538 3.83 -5.14 -15.85
N ARG A 539 4.28 -4.66 -17.02
CA ARG A 539 4.48 -5.47 -18.23
C ARG A 539 5.79 -6.26 -18.24
N LEU A 540 6.79 -5.82 -17.50
CA LEU A 540 8.15 -6.37 -17.56
C LEU A 540 8.24 -7.90 -17.34
N PRO A 541 7.52 -8.52 -16.37
CA PRO A 541 7.56 -9.98 -16.19
C PRO A 541 7.07 -10.75 -17.42
N GLU A 542 6.07 -10.23 -18.13
CA GLU A 542 5.54 -10.83 -19.35
C GLU A 542 6.54 -10.71 -20.51
N LEU A 543 7.15 -9.53 -20.64
CA LEU A 543 8.15 -9.27 -21.69
C LEU A 543 9.44 -10.08 -21.51
N CYS A 544 9.73 -10.54 -20.30
CA CYS A 544 10.87 -11.43 -20.02
C CYS A 544 10.60 -12.91 -20.34
N GLN A 545 9.46 -13.24 -20.93
CA GLN A 545 9.09 -14.60 -21.33
C GLN A 545 9.02 -14.75 -22.85
N PRO A 546 9.20 -15.97 -23.39
CA PRO A 546 9.01 -16.21 -24.82
C PRO A 546 7.55 -15.95 -25.22
N ALA A 547 7.36 -15.31 -26.37
CA ALA A 547 6.03 -15.12 -26.93
C ALA A 547 5.35 -16.47 -27.21
N SER A 548 4.13 -16.69 -26.76
CA SER A 548 3.30 -17.83 -27.10
C SER A 548 2.35 -17.44 -28.25
N GLU A 549 2.33 -18.23 -29.30
CA GLU A 549 1.52 -17.93 -30.50
C GLU A 549 0.02 -18.34 -30.35
N SER A 550 -0.34 -19.13 -29.35
CA SER A 550 -1.72 -19.63 -29.17
C SER A 550 -2.29 -19.19 -27.83
N ALA A 551 -3.48 -18.61 -27.85
CA ALA A 551 -4.22 -18.25 -26.65
C ALA A 551 -5.30 -19.31 -26.35
N LEU A 552 -5.32 -19.82 -25.10
CA LEU A 552 -6.39 -20.67 -24.59
C LEU A 552 -7.57 -19.82 -24.14
N ASN A 553 -8.75 -20.11 -24.66
CA ASN A 553 -9.98 -19.39 -24.33
C ASN A 553 -10.98 -20.21 -23.50
N ASP A 554 -10.75 -21.52 -23.34
CA ASP A 554 -11.63 -22.41 -22.61
C ASP A 554 -11.02 -22.80 -21.26
N LEU A 555 -11.70 -22.42 -20.18
CA LEU A 555 -11.27 -22.70 -18.81
C LEU A 555 -11.28 -24.22 -18.50
N GLN A 556 -12.25 -24.94 -19.01
CA GLN A 556 -12.33 -26.39 -18.78
C GLN A 556 -11.13 -27.13 -19.40
N HIS A 557 -10.74 -26.70 -20.58
CA HIS A 557 -9.54 -27.20 -21.25
C HIS A 557 -8.27 -26.81 -20.48
N CYS A 558 -8.19 -25.55 -20.00
CA CYS A 558 -7.08 -25.11 -19.16
C CYS A 558 -6.89 -26.02 -17.94
N TRP A 559 -7.97 -26.31 -17.20
CA TRP A 559 -7.90 -27.14 -15.99
C TRP A 559 -7.64 -28.62 -16.27
N ALA A 560 -8.15 -29.15 -17.38
CA ALA A 560 -7.96 -30.57 -17.75
C ALA A 560 -6.48 -30.91 -18.00
N GLU A 561 -5.70 -29.96 -18.56
CA GLU A 561 -4.30 -30.16 -18.92
C GLU A 561 -3.33 -29.46 -17.95
N ALA A 562 -3.82 -28.64 -17.03
CA ALA A 562 -3.01 -27.94 -16.05
C ALA A 562 -2.21 -28.91 -15.15
N ARG A 563 -0.96 -28.57 -14.90
CA ARG A 563 -0.14 -29.20 -13.86
C ARG A 563 0.13 -28.18 -12.77
N TRP A 564 0.06 -28.61 -11.51
CA TRP A 564 0.25 -27.70 -10.41
C TRP A 564 1.29 -28.17 -9.40
N ASP A 565 1.98 -27.22 -8.81
CA ASP A 565 2.81 -27.36 -7.63
C ASP A 565 2.58 -26.21 -6.65
N GLY A 566 3.19 -26.28 -5.47
CA GLY A 566 3.07 -25.19 -4.50
C GLY A 566 4.13 -25.22 -3.43
N LEU A 567 4.14 -24.13 -2.66
CA LEU A 567 4.96 -23.96 -1.46
C LEU A 567 4.12 -23.31 -0.37
N ALA A 568 4.18 -23.87 0.83
CA ALA A 568 3.58 -23.26 2.01
C ALA A 568 4.63 -23.13 3.12
N THR A 569 4.64 -21.97 3.78
CA THR A 569 5.62 -21.61 4.81
C THR A 569 4.94 -20.95 6.00
N GLY A 570 5.54 -21.00 7.18
CA GLY A 570 5.01 -20.35 8.39
C GLY A 570 3.75 -21.01 8.98
N LEU A 571 3.33 -22.16 8.46
CA LEU A 571 2.12 -22.85 8.91
C LEU A 571 2.36 -23.69 10.15
N PRO A 572 1.57 -23.50 11.23
CA PRO A 572 1.51 -24.46 12.34
C PRO A 572 0.96 -25.82 11.89
N ALA A 573 1.33 -26.90 12.59
CA ALA A 573 0.90 -28.25 12.26
C ALA A 573 -0.64 -28.43 12.19
N ALA A 574 -1.38 -27.72 13.05
CA ALA A 574 -2.84 -27.73 13.03
C ALA A 574 -3.41 -27.17 11.71
N THR A 575 -2.92 -26.00 11.27
CA THR A 575 -3.36 -25.38 10.01
C THR A 575 -2.90 -26.20 8.79
N HIS A 576 -1.69 -26.76 8.82
CA HIS A 576 -1.23 -27.71 7.79
C HIS A 576 -2.21 -28.88 7.62
N ALA A 577 -2.66 -29.47 8.75
CA ALA A 577 -3.63 -30.56 8.72
C ALA A 577 -4.99 -30.16 8.09
N LEU A 578 -5.39 -28.89 8.24
CA LEU A 578 -6.63 -28.35 7.64
C LEU A 578 -6.46 -28.05 6.14
N ILE A 579 -5.29 -27.63 5.69
CA ILE A 579 -5.01 -27.34 4.28
C ILE A 579 -4.90 -28.61 3.45
N THR A 580 -4.31 -29.68 3.99
CA THR A 580 -4.07 -30.92 3.26
C THR A 580 -5.31 -31.48 2.54
N PRO A 581 -6.50 -31.60 3.15
CA PRO A 581 -7.69 -32.06 2.44
C PRO A 581 -8.19 -31.06 1.38
N VAL A 582 -7.94 -29.77 1.55
CA VAL A 582 -8.33 -28.73 0.59
C VAL A 582 -7.55 -28.87 -0.72
N LEU A 583 -6.29 -29.30 -0.66
CA LEU A 583 -5.45 -29.51 -1.84
C LEU A 583 -6.01 -30.58 -2.80
N ASN A 584 -6.86 -31.49 -2.34
CA ASN A 584 -7.55 -32.44 -3.20
C ASN A 584 -8.58 -31.78 -4.15
N LYS A 585 -8.93 -30.50 -3.89
CA LYS A 585 -9.86 -29.70 -4.70
C LYS A 585 -9.15 -28.82 -5.71
N VAL A 586 -7.81 -28.83 -5.75
CA VAL A 586 -7.03 -28.04 -6.70
C VAL A 586 -7.27 -28.58 -8.11
N PRO A 587 -7.74 -27.77 -9.06
CA PRO A 587 -7.94 -28.20 -10.44
C PRO A 587 -6.59 -28.52 -11.10
N GLY A 588 -6.61 -29.47 -12.04
CA GLY A 588 -5.39 -29.93 -12.71
C GLY A 588 -4.71 -31.10 -12.01
N THR A 589 -3.59 -31.55 -12.58
CA THR A 589 -2.80 -32.70 -12.11
C THR A 589 -1.65 -32.25 -11.20
N PRO A 590 -1.49 -32.80 -9.99
CA PRO A 590 -0.36 -32.48 -9.13
C PRO A 590 0.96 -32.96 -9.76
N ASP A 591 1.99 -32.11 -9.74
CA ASP A 591 3.32 -32.41 -10.27
C ASP A 591 4.41 -31.83 -9.33
N ALA A 592 4.97 -32.67 -8.46
CA ALA A 592 6.00 -32.27 -7.49
C ALA A 592 7.34 -31.86 -8.16
N HIS A 593 7.52 -32.19 -9.42
CA HIS A 593 8.74 -31.92 -10.21
C HIS A 593 8.44 -31.04 -11.41
N LEU A 594 7.52 -30.09 -11.25
CA LEU A 594 7.17 -29.16 -12.34
C LEU A 594 8.42 -28.44 -12.84
N ALA A 595 8.90 -28.87 -14.02
CA ALA A 595 10.16 -28.39 -14.59
C ALA A 595 10.12 -26.87 -14.82
N HIS A 596 11.25 -26.22 -14.61
CA HIS A 596 11.43 -24.83 -15.06
C HIS A 596 11.33 -24.77 -16.59
N GLY A 597 10.78 -23.69 -17.09
CA GLY A 597 10.84 -23.43 -18.54
C GLY A 597 12.29 -23.37 -19.00
N PRO A 598 12.60 -23.66 -20.29
CA PRO A 598 13.95 -23.61 -20.79
C PRO A 598 14.54 -22.23 -20.55
N VAL A 599 15.75 -22.18 -19.97
CA VAL A 599 16.51 -20.94 -19.81
C VAL A 599 16.84 -20.44 -21.21
N GLN A 600 16.18 -19.38 -21.65
CA GLN A 600 16.51 -18.74 -22.91
C GLN A 600 17.82 -17.96 -22.77
N PRO A 601 18.71 -17.98 -23.77
CA PRO A 601 19.91 -17.15 -23.76
C PRO A 601 19.53 -15.67 -23.69
N VAL A 602 20.33 -14.91 -22.96
CA VAL A 602 20.14 -13.46 -22.82
C VAL A 602 20.29 -12.81 -24.19
N GLN A 603 19.18 -12.44 -24.80
CA GLN A 603 19.14 -11.63 -26.01
C GLN A 603 18.73 -10.20 -25.65
N ARG A 604 19.25 -9.22 -26.37
CA ARG A 604 18.78 -7.85 -26.24
C ARG A 604 17.42 -7.75 -26.91
N HIS A 605 16.41 -7.45 -26.09
CA HIS A 605 15.04 -7.20 -26.56
C HIS A 605 14.71 -5.73 -26.33
N TRP A 606 14.12 -5.11 -27.33
CA TRP A 606 13.55 -3.78 -27.24
C TRP A 606 12.04 -3.90 -27.42
N HIS A 607 11.30 -3.35 -26.48
CA HIS A 607 9.84 -3.29 -26.53
C HIS A 607 9.37 -1.85 -26.37
N THR A 608 8.37 -1.45 -27.13
CA THR A 608 7.80 -0.11 -27.10
C THR A 608 6.32 -0.21 -26.74
N GLU A 609 5.93 0.49 -25.69
CA GLU A 609 4.54 0.69 -25.30
C GLU A 609 4.12 2.14 -25.65
N THR A 610 2.88 2.31 -26.09
CA THR A 610 2.29 3.63 -26.33
C THR A 610 1.32 3.96 -25.20
N CYS A 611 1.33 5.21 -24.74
CA CYS A 611 0.40 5.73 -23.75
C CYS A 611 0.01 7.17 -24.10
N ASP A 612 -1.07 7.65 -23.50
CA ASP A 612 -1.58 9.00 -23.72
C ASP A 612 -0.82 10.09 -22.93
N SER A 613 0.33 9.74 -22.36
CA SER A 613 1.17 10.68 -21.61
C SER A 613 2.10 11.46 -22.55
N SER A 614 2.33 12.74 -22.26
CA SER A 614 3.35 13.56 -22.90
C SER A 614 4.77 13.28 -22.38
N GLU A 615 4.92 12.44 -21.37
CA GLU A 615 6.20 12.10 -20.76
C GLU A 615 6.77 10.81 -21.36
N HIS A 616 8.08 10.74 -21.42
CA HIS A 616 8.79 9.54 -21.86
C HIS A 616 9.28 8.75 -20.65
N ALA A 617 9.15 7.43 -20.71
CA ALA A 617 9.67 6.52 -19.69
C ALA A 617 10.47 5.40 -20.32
N LEU A 618 11.52 4.96 -19.62
CA LEU A 618 12.34 3.83 -20.01
C LEU A 618 12.64 2.96 -18.81
N ILE A 619 12.54 1.64 -19.01
CA ILE A 619 13.04 0.64 -18.08
C ILE A 619 14.08 -0.20 -18.80
N LEU A 620 15.25 -0.34 -18.19
CA LEU A 620 16.30 -1.27 -18.60
C LEU A 620 16.44 -2.37 -17.56
N PHE A 621 16.28 -3.63 -17.95
CA PHE A 621 16.51 -4.79 -17.10
C PHE A 621 17.72 -5.57 -17.60
N CYS A 622 18.73 -5.73 -16.73
CA CYS A 622 19.98 -6.44 -17.00
C CYS A 622 20.02 -7.70 -16.14
N PRO A 623 19.64 -8.89 -16.66
CA PRO A 623 19.72 -10.13 -15.89
C PRO A 623 21.16 -10.53 -15.59
N ALA A 624 21.37 -11.23 -14.48
CA ALA A 624 22.66 -11.83 -14.16
C ALA A 624 23.04 -12.88 -15.22
N PRO A 625 24.34 -13.01 -15.53
CA PRO A 625 24.81 -13.95 -16.55
C PRO A 625 24.48 -15.40 -16.25
N GLU A 626 24.59 -15.79 -14.98
CA GLU A 626 24.31 -17.13 -14.50
C GLU A 626 23.35 -17.08 -13.31
N ALA A 627 22.59 -18.15 -13.08
CA ALA A 627 21.67 -18.28 -11.96
C ALA A 627 22.38 -18.92 -10.76
N THR A 628 23.53 -18.36 -10.35
CA THR A 628 24.30 -18.86 -9.19
C THR A 628 24.08 -17.94 -7.98
N LEU A 629 24.20 -18.49 -6.76
CA LEU A 629 24.16 -17.70 -5.53
C LEU A 629 25.29 -16.65 -5.47
N ALA A 630 26.43 -16.94 -6.09
CA ALA A 630 27.57 -16.02 -6.15
C ALA A 630 27.22 -14.81 -7.03
N ASP A 631 26.62 -15.04 -8.22
CA ASP A 631 26.19 -13.96 -9.09
C ASP A 631 25.05 -13.15 -8.46
N GLU A 632 24.11 -13.82 -7.82
CA GLU A 632 23.05 -13.11 -7.09
C GLU A 632 23.62 -12.19 -6.00
N ALA A 633 24.57 -12.68 -5.20
CA ALA A 633 25.21 -11.87 -4.17
C ALA A 633 26.00 -10.70 -4.77
N ALA A 634 26.71 -10.92 -5.88
CA ALA A 634 27.44 -9.88 -6.60
C ALA A 634 26.47 -8.81 -7.15
N TRP A 635 25.37 -9.22 -7.79
CA TRP A 635 24.33 -8.33 -8.30
C TRP A 635 23.65 -7.52 -7.21
N ARG A 636 23.38 -8.12 -6.06
CA ARG A 636 22.84 -7.42 -4.88
C ARG A 636 23.80 -6.35 -4.36
N MET A 637 25.07 -6.70 -4.24
CA MET A 637 26.11 -5.76 -3.84
C MET A 637 26.24 -4.60 -4.84
N LEU A 638 26.27 -4.91 -6.12
CA LEU A 638 26.34 -3.93 -7.20
C LEU A 638 25.14 -2.99 -7.20
N ALA A 639 23.92 -3.54 -7.06
CA ALA A 639 22.69 -2.74 -6.94
C ALA A 639 22.76 -1.75 -5.79
N HIS A 640 23.26 -2.19 -4.64
CA HIS A 640 23.37 -1.35 -3.46
C HIS A 640 24.38 -0.22 -3.65
N VAL A 641 25.56 -0.53 -4.20
CA VAL A 641 26.63 0.44 -4.43
C VAL A 641 26.23 1.53 -5.43
N MET A 642 25.51 1.18 -6.48
CA MET A 642 25.18 2.14 -7.54
C MET A 642 23.88 2.92 -7.31
N GLN A 643 23.02 2.52 -6.36
CA GLN A 643 21.71 3.13 -6.18
C GLN A 643 21.79 4.64 -5.90
N THR A 644 22.59 5.06 -4.94
CA THR A 644 22.77 6.46 -4.58
C THR A 644 23.48 7.25 -5.69
N PRO A 645 24.62 6.81 -6.27
CA PRO A 645 25.25 7.50 -7.39
C PRO A 645 24.34 7.66 -8.60
N PHE A 646 23.55 6.62 -8.94
CA PHE A 646 22.60 6.69 -10.05
C PHE A 646 21.54 7.76 -9.82
N TYR A 647 20.94 7.78 -8.63
CA TYR A 647 19.94 8.77 -8.26
C TYR A 647 20.54 10.19 -8.29
N GLN A 648 21.72 10.40 -7.69
CA GLN A 648 22.41 11.69 -7.68
C GLN A 648 22.70 12.19 -9.10
N ARG A 649 23.24 11.31 -9.94
CA ARG A 649 23.60 11.70 -11.31
C ARG A 649 22.38 12.05 -12.17
N LEU A 650 21.36 11.18 -12.20
CA LEU A 650 20.24 11.35 -13.14
C LEU A 650 19.13 12.25 -12.59
N ARG A 651 18.86 12.17 -11.28
CA ARG A 651 17.80 12.95 -10.64
C ARG A 651 18.25 14.35 -10.24
N VAL A 652 19.42 14.45 -9.58
CA VAL A 652 19.86 15.70 -8.95
C VAL A 652 20.69 16.54 -9.91
N GLU A 653 21.72 15.97 -10.54
CA GLU A 653 22.63 16.72 -11.43
C GLU A 653 22.00 16.97 -12.80
N LEU A 654 21.47 15.92 -13.46
CA LEU A 654 20.89 16.00 -14.80
C LEU A 654 19.39 16.42 -14.78
N GLN A 655 18.74 16.35 -13.64
CA GLN A 655 17.33 16.73 -13.46
C GLN A 655 16.39 16.10 -14.48
N LEU A 656 16.62 14.82 -14.84
CA LEU A 656 15.90 14.16 -15.94
C LEU A 656 14.39 13.99 -15.64
N GLY A 657 14.00 13.87 -14.37
CA GLY A 657 12.61 13.70 -14.02
C GLY A 657 12.41 13.33 -12.54
N TYR A 658 11.18 13.13 -12.13
CA TYR A 658 10.84 12.81 -10.75
C TYR A 658 10.89 11.30 -10.44
N ALA A 659 10.71 10.44 -11.40
CA ALA A 659 10.84 9.00 -11.24
C ALA A 659 12.19 8.53 -11.80
N VAL A 660 13.19 8.44 -10.93
CA VAL A 660 14.53 7.94 -11.21
C VAL A 660 14.90 6.94 -10.14
N PHE A 661 15.16 5.70 -10.52
CA PHE A 661 15.53 4.64 -9.58
C PHE A 661 16.37 3.56 -10.24
N SER A 662 17.21 2.91 -9.45
CA SER A 662 17.87 1.65 -9.82
C SER A 662 17.79 0.68 -8.64
N GLY A 663 17.93 -0.61 -8.93
CA GLY A 663 17.92 -1.61 -7.88
C GLY A 663 17.93 -3.03 -8.43
N LEU A 664 17.95 -4.00 -7.52
CA LEU A 664 17.83 -5.40 -7.88
C LEU A 664 16.35 -5.77 -8.06
N ARG A 665 16.08 -6.59 -9.07
CA ARG A 665 14.79 -7.25 -9.27
C ARG A 665 14.99 -8.71 -9.62
N GLN A 666 14.09 -9.52 -9.12
CA GLN A 666 13.99 -10.93 -9.49
C GLN A 666 12.69 -11.11 -10.30
N ILE A 667 12.82 -11.57 -11.53
CA ILE A 667 11.73 -11.68 -12.49
C ILE A 667 11.77 -13.09 -13.08
N ASN A 668 10.71 -13.85 -12.86
CA ASN A 668 10.58 -15.24 -13.35
C ASN A 668 11.81 -16.10 -12.99
N GLY A 669 12.28 -16.01 -11.75
CA GLY A 669 13.44 -16.74 -11.24
C GLY A 669 14.81 -16.16 -11.68
N LYS A 670 14.85 -15.10 -12.51
CA LYS A 670 16.09 -14.43 -12.95
C LYS A 670 16.37 -13.19 -12.11
N THR A 671 17.47 -13.18 -11.41
CA THR A 671 17.99 -12.00 -10.72
C THR A 671 18.59 -11.03 -11.73
N GLY A 672 18.33 -9.73 -11.61
CA GLY A 672 18.87 -8.71 -12.50
C GLY A 672 18.83 -7.31 -11.91
N LEU A 673 19.57 -6.40 -12.56
CA LEU A 673 19.56 -4.97 -12.26
C LEU A 673 18.48 -4.28 -13.07
N LEU A 674 17.68 -3.47 -12.41
CA LEU A 674 16.63 -2.67 -13.01
C LEU A 674 16.97 -1.19 -12.90
N PHE A 675 16.87 -0.47 -14.00
CA PHE A 675 17.00 0.98 -14.09
C PHE A 675 15.71 1.54 -14.64
N GLY A 676 15.16 2.54 -13.97
CA GLY A 676 13.93 3.20 -14.41
C GLY A 676 14.07 4.72 -14.36
N VAL A 677 13.66 5.36 -15.45
CA VAL A 677 13.64 6.82 -15.58
C VAL A 677 12.38 7.23 -16.32
N GLN A 678 11.65 8.22 -15.77
CA GLN A 678 10.56 8.91 -16.45
C GLN A 678 10.87 10.41 -16.48
N SER A 679 10.79 11.00 -17.68
CA SER A 679 11.17 12.38 -17.92
C SER A 679 10.09 13.15 -18.71
N PRO A 680 9.78 14.39 -18.30
CA PRO A 680 8.87 15.25 -19.03
C PRO A 680 9.53 15.95 -20.25
N HIS A 681 10.87 15.88 -20.39
CA HIS A 681 11.59 16.62 -21.42
C HIS A 681 12.64 15.82 -22.16
N ALA A 682 13.20 14.74 -21.59
CA ALA A 682 14.16 13.88 -22.27
C ALA A 682 13.45 12.75 -23.01
N SER A 683 13.83 12.53 -24.28
CA SER A 683 13.33 11.40 -25.08
C SER A 683 13.85 10.06 -24.54
N THR A 684 13.21 8.95 -24.90
CA THR A 684 13.65 7.59 -24.52
C THR A 684 15.09 7.31 -24.95
N THR A 685 15.52 7.81 -26.11
CA THR A 685 16.92 7.69 -26.60
C THR A 685 17.89 8.43 -25.68
N GLN A 686 17.59 9.66 -25.31
CA GLN A 686 18.42 10.45 -24.38
C GLN A 686 18.48 9.82 -23.00
N ILE A 687 17.35 9.30 -22.51
CA ILE A 687 17.32 8.57 -21.23
C ILE A 687 18.24 7.35 -21.30
N LEU A 688 18.18 6.57 -22.38
CA LEU A 688 19.05 5.41 -22.57
C LEU A 688 20.53 5.81 -22.60
N GLU A 689 20.90 6.84 -23.37
CA GLU A 689 22.26 7.37 -23.41
C GLU A 689 22.80 7.77 -22.03
N HIS A 690 21.96 8.41 -21.20
CA HIS A 690 22.34 8.76 -19.84
C HIS A 690 22.55 7.55 -18.94
N ILE A 691 21.71 6.51 -19.08
CA ILE A 691 21.88 5.24 -18.34
C ILE A 691 23.15 4.53 -18.82
N GLU A 692 23.40 4.43 -20.13
CA GLU A 692 24.60 3.81 -20.70
C GLU A 692 25.86 4.54 -20.27
N ASN A 693 25.85 5.87 -20.29
CA ASN A 693 26.98 6.69 -19.82
C ASN A 693 27.23 6.46 -18.32
N PHE A 694 26.20 6.33 -17.48
CA PHE A 694 26.37 5.98 -16.08
C PHE A 694 26.98 4.60 -15.91
N LEU A 695 26.51 3.60 -16.67
CA LEU A 695 27.04 2.23 -16.63
C LEU A 695 28.47 2.14 -17.10
N ALA A 696 28.88 2.97 -18.06
CA ALA A 696 30.28 3.04 -18.53
C ALA A 696 31.25 3.52 -17.42
N HIS A 697 30.78 4.34 -16.49
CA HIS A 697 31.57 4.82 -15.34
C HIS A 697 31.46 3.94 -14.08
N LEU A 698 30.64 2.89 -14.13
CA LEU A 698 30.43 2.00 -12.99
C LEU A 698 31.72 1.29 -12.51
N PRO A 699 32.64 0.84 -13.38
CA PRO A 699 33.93 0.31 -12.94
C PRO A 699 34.75 1.29 -12.08
N ASP A 700 34.75 2.58 -12.45
CA ASP A 700 35.46 3.61 -11.68
C ASP A 700 34.83 3.82 -10.30
N LEU A 701 33.51 3.78 -10.21
CA LEU A 701 32.78 3.85 -8.93
C LEU A 701 33.10 2.66 -8.01
N ILE A 702 33.23 1.45 -8.58
CA ILE A 702 33.57 0.23 -7.81
C ILE A 702 35.03 0.32 -7.34
N LEU A 703 35.95 0.74 -8.19
CA LEU A 703 37.36 0.88 -7.85
C LEU A 703 37.62 2.00 -6.81
N ALA A 704 36.77 2.99 -6.74
CA ALA A 704 36.82 4.06 -5.76
C ALA A 704 36.34 3.64 -4.34
N LEU A 705 35.71 2.47 -4.20
CA LEU A 705 35.31 1.96 -2.89
C LEU A 705 36.54 1.52 -2.11
N ASP A 706 36.76 2.11 -0.94
CA ASP A 706 37.77 1.63 -0.01
C ASP A 706 37.32 0.31 0.65
N GLU A 707 38.28 -0.47 1.16
CA GLU A 707 38.04 -1.78 1.77
C GLU A 707 37.13 -1.70 2.99
N THR A 708 37.17 -0.61 3.74
CA THR A 708 36.34 -0.39 4.93
C THR A 708 34.88 -0.20 4.51
N SER A 709 34.60 0.68 3.56
CA SER A 709 33.27 0.93 3.00
C SER A 709 32.69 -0.32 2.36
N PHE A 710 33.49 -1.07 1.59
CA PHE A 710 33.07 -2.35 1.01
C PHE A 710 32.67 -3.36 2.08
N THR A 711 33.49 -3.51 3.12
CA THR A 711 33.25 -4.46 4.21
C THR A 711 32.00 -4.09 5.01
N GLN A 712 31.81 -2.80 5.31
CA GLN A 712 30.61 -2.30 5.99
C GLN A 712 29.35 -2.54 5.16
N THR A 713 29.39 -2.20 3.87
CA THR A 713 28.26 -2.42 2.95
C THR A 713 27.91 -3.91 2.83
N ARG A 714 28.93 -4.76 2.70
CA ARG A 714 28.73 -6.22 2.67
C ARG A 714 28.09 -6.74 3.96
N ALA A 715 28.54 -6.29 5.13
CA ALA A 715 27.98 -6.68 6.41
C ALA A 715 26.53 -6.20 6.57
N ALA A 716 26.24 -4.96 6.21
CA ALA A 716 24.88 -4.41 6.24
C ALA A 716 23.93 -5.16 5.28
N LEU A 717 24.40 -5.50 4.09
CA LEU A 717 23.62 -6.29 3.14
C LEU A 717 23.37 -7.71 3.67
N ALA A 718 24.41 -8.38 4.19
CA ALA A 718 24.26 -9.72 4.78
C ALA A 718 23.27 -9.74 5.95
N GLN A 719 23.26 -8.70 6.78
CA GLN A 719 22.33 -8.57 7.90
C GLN A 719 20.86 -8.48 7.42
N GLN A 720 20.58 -7.89 6.27
CA GLN A 720 19.22 -7.82 5.72
C GLN A 720 18.64 -9.19 5.37
N PHE A 721 19.49 -10.21 5.17
CA PHE A 721 19.11 -11.60 4.88
C PHE A 721 19.21 -12.51 6.10
N SER A 722 19.47 -11.96 7.29
CA SER A 722 19.46 -12.77 8.51
C SER A 722 18.02 -13.21 8.85
N ALA A 723 17.91 -14.34 9.55
CA ALA A 723 16.59 -14.86 9.98
C ALA A 723 15.85 -13.88 10.92
N GLU A 724 16.59 -13.03 11.64
CA GLU A 724 16.03 -12.01 12.51
C GLU A 724 15.48 -10.81 11.70
N ALA A 725 16.11 -10.47 10.57
CA ALA A 725 15.75 -9.29 9.76
C ALA A 725 14.60 -9.57 8.77
N LEU A 726 14.52 -10.81 8.25
CA LEU A 726 13.49 -11.19 7.29
C LEU A 726 12.14 -11.42 7.97
N GLY A 727 11.09 -10.76 7.49
CA GLY A 727 9.71 -11.12 7.80
C GLY A 727 9.29 -12.41 7.10
N VAL A 728 8.20 -13.02 7.57
CA VAL A 728 7.66 -14.27 7.01
C VAL A 728 7.48 -14.19 5.49
N PHE A 729 6.89 -13.10 5.01
CA PHE A 729 6.66 -12.88 3.57
C PHE A 729 7.96 -12.83 2.77
N GLN A 730 8.94 -12.05 3.21
CA GLN A 730 10.21 -11.89 2.51
C GLN A 730 11.02 -13.20 2.47
N ALA A 731 11.08 -13.91 3.59
CA ALA A 731 11.75 -15.22 3.66
C ALA A 731 11.05 -16.25 2.75
N SER A 732 9.72 -16.23 2.72
CA SER A 732 8.92 -17.12 1.87
C SER A 732 9.08 -16.81 0.39
N GLU A 733 9.17 -15.54 0.03
CA GLU A 733 9.42 -15.12 -1.35
C GLU A 733 10.79 -15.61 -1.85
N LEU A 734 11.84 -15.52 -1.03
CA LEU A 734 13.15 -16.06 -1.37
C LEU A 734 13.11 -17.58 -1.58
N LEU A 735 12.39 -18.31 -0.71
CA LEU A 735 12.23 -19.76 -0.86
C LEU A 735 11.42 -20.12 -2.12
N TRP A 736 10.41 -19.33 -2.43
CA TRP A 736 9.62 -19.51 -3.66
C TRP A 736 10.45 -19.27 -4.90
N GLN A 737 11.22 -18.18 -4.94
CA GLN A 737 12.12 -17.88 -6.05
C GLN A 737 13.23 -18.94 -6.22
N ALA A 738 13.74 -19.49 -5.12
CA ALA A 738 14.70 -20.60 -5.18
C ALA A 738 14.07 -21.91 -5.69
N LYS A 739 12.76 -22.08 -5.55
CA LYS A 739 12.01 -23.20 -6.12
C LYS A 739 11.71 -23.01 -7.61
N LEU A 740 11.55 -21.77 -8.05
CA LEU A 740 11.35 -21.41 -9.47
C LEU A 740 12.61 -21.57 -10.31
#